data_6090bcaf4d2299a809c69cebeff0da02
#
_entry.id   6090bcaf4d2299a809c69cebeff0da02
#
_cell.length_a   1.000
_cell.length_b   1.000
_cell.length_c   1.000
_cell.angle_alpha   90.00
_cell.angle_beta   90.00
_cell.angle_gamma   90.00
#
_symmetry.space_group_name_H-M   'P 1'
#
loop_
_entity.id
_entity.type
_entity.pdbx_description
1 polymer ?
#
loop_
_entity_poly.entity_id
_entity_poly.type
_entity_poly.pdbx_seq_one_letter_code
_entity_poly.pdbx_strand_id
1 'polypeptide(L)'
;MTAWSDERIPIWVEPTAGEALDSWLEAYSRRLSTSMPEFVHFLGLPGARLNRMLRCLTENERQVLSRRTGLGSGRLTAMTLEPWDGLAVTIDRQTRRLIRPPLWRQSGNNTRYCPRCLGESTARWQLSWRLPWSFACTRHSLLLLDRCPKCGQPPLVHGHRRLRDIAPGTCLYGTGSANAIRCGFFLPHAEATLLPSRSLILDAQHEVNTDVLGTASAPGPVQQRGQELAILARSALHGLLTHLAQAPIAVRDVLAECGGALPEPTSGDAYSTAVGTAIARIALHRQQDESDAVFTWLMTASRSRRVNNYPTSWLSEWVPAGPRVTSRALAAVAPELTWIAQLRFGTTTAAPAWPILSDEDVQRRAARLPAMLWPSWTMRLLPRLPDSVFRMSGVRRTCAALLLMPGTTWDYSQATQFLGNGGKFPRDVFDATLRRHGPAELAATLVLLARALDSHPAPIDYARRRAKFSEATITFDLGAYQNYCRQHALRAGPVQVERMRWRLLRLLLGADPGTSSRTPTWCTDFSHHLNDDLMEFLFDQAAENLKSHGITEPVSWQPPSTWIDTATWPGADPDSIDNHVLSTMMAAGQPLENIAKTLRVSGDHLRLHVEATGIGIPPPTFPSHPRSRGRQIPRQGLLAPNRLQHLYQEEQLSLIKIAKLANCSHSTVRKALDEAKIPCRKQTSAHPALPAKVSREWLEREYSHKGRTALDIAHELGFHRNTVTKNLKRWEIPRHSNGLFSNPFASLDVPLSSDMKKVSRTKNCLPRLHHLLQLPGHLNLSAAAASLGIQPGTLSHQLQRLEATLGFTLITRNKPLSSTLAGARFLAEAQQLIDLLETDPSTPSRFSAVSIP
;
A
#
# COMPACT_ATOMS: atom_id res chain seq x y z
N MET A 1 16.41 -41.38 -60.43
CA MET A 1 15.77 -40.23 -59.75
C MET A 1 16.28 -38.99 -60.45
N THR A 2 15.53 -38.51 -61.44
CA THR A 2 15.85 -37.31 -62.21
C THR A 2 15.86 -36.10 -61.27
N ALA A 3 16.96 -35.35 -61.27
CA ALA A 3 17.05 -34.08 -60.57
C ALA A 3 15.93 -33.19 -61.10
N TRP A 4 14.98 -32.86 -60.23
CA TRP A 4 13.93 -31.90 -60.50
C TRP A 4 14.61 -30.58 -60.77
N SER A 5 14.39 -30.04 -62.01
CA SER A 5 14.91 -28.76 -62.39
C SER A 5 14.46 -27.70 -61.40
N ASP A 6 15.34 -26.78 -61.04
CA ASP A 6 15.10 -25.63 -60.13
C ASP A 6 14.16 -24.60 -60.76
N GLU A 7 13.44 -24.97 -61.78
CA GLU A 7 12.60 -24.15 -62.64
C GLU A 7 11.30 -23.75 -61.92
N ARG A 8 10.85 -22.55 -62.23
CA ARG A 8 9.57 -22.01 -61.78
C ARG A 8 8.40 -22.88 -62.26
N ILE A 9 7.38 -23.06 -61.38
CA ILE A 9 6.16 -23.76 -61.78
C ILE A 9 5.48 -22.99 -62.90
N PRO A 10 5.12 -23.66 -64.01
CA PRO A 10 4.58 -22.95 -65.19
C PRO A 10 3.17 -22.40 -65.01
N ILE A 11 2.48 -22.82 -63.94
CA ILE A 11 1.14 -22.34 -63.63
C ILE A 11 1.23 -21.29 -62.52
N TRP A 12 0.52 -20.19 -62.71
CA TRP A 12 0.40 -19.14 -61.71
C TRP A 12 -0.96 -19.21 -61.02
N VAL A 13 -0.95 -19.18 -59.68
CA VAL A 13 -2.15 -19.06 -58.85
C VAL A 13 -2.03 -17.79 -58.04
N GLU A 14 -2.84 -16.78 -58.40
CA GLU A 14 -2.84 -15.50 -57.66
C GLU A 14 -3.35 -15.70 -56.23
N PRO A 15 -2.59 -15.26 -55.22
CA PRO A 15 -3.11 -15.26 -53.85
C PRO A 15 -4.19 -14.20 -53.69
N THR A 16 -5.26 -14.51 -52.95
CA THR A 16 -6.29 -13.53 -52.62
C THR A 16 -5.82 -12.62 -51.47
N ALA A 17 -6.38 -11.41 -51.37
CA ALA A 17 -6.04 -10.50 -50.32
C ALA A 17 -6.30 -11.11 -48.95
N GLY A 18 -5.31 -11.08 -48.03
CA GLY A 18 -5.39 -11.65 -46.70
C GLY A 18 -5.41 -13.18 -46.58
N GLU A 19 -5.12 -13.90 -47.70
CA GLU A 19 -5.14 -15.35 -47.75
C GLU A 19 -4.01 -15.97 -46.90
N ALA A 20 -4.31 -17.05 -46.18
CA ALA A 20 -3.32 -17.84 -45.46
C ALA A 20 -2.45 -18.67 -46.39
N LEU A 21 -1.16 -18.84 -46.04
CA LEU A 21 -0.18 -19.58 -46.85
C LEU A 21 -0.64 -21.00 -47.19
N ASP A 22 -1.17 -21.71 -46.25
CA ASP A 22 -1.65 -23.07 -46.39
C ASP A 22 -2.88 -23.18 -47.32
N SER A 23 -3.76 -22.18 -47.31
CA SER A 23 -4.86 -22.03 -48.26
C SER A 23 -4.37 -21.85 -49.70
N TRP A 24 -3.41 -20.96 -49.87
CA TRP A 24 -2.84 -20.72 -51.18
C TRP A 24 -2.09 -21.94 -51.74
N LEU A 25 -1.32 -22.64 -50.92
CA LEU A 25 -0.67 -23.88 -51.31
C LEU A 25 -1.67 -24.97 -51.68
N GLU A 26 -2.84 -25.06 -50.93
CA GLU A 26 -3.93 -25.94 -51.32
C GLU A 26 -4.49 -25.59 -52.70
N ALA A 27 -4.71 -24.35 -52.99
CA ALA A 27 -5.19 -23.92 -54.30
C ALA A 27 -4.24 -24.30 -55.42
N TYR A 28 -2.92 -24.17 -55.19
CA TYR A 28 -1.90 -24.67 -56.11
C TYR A 28 -1.97 -26.20 -56.31
N SER A 29 -2.04 -26.99 -55.20
CA SER A 29 -2.09 -28.43 -55.29
C SER A 29 -3.32 -28.91 -56.06
N ARG A 30 -4.46 -28.25 -55.84
CA ARG A 30 -5.70 -28.54 -56.61
C ARG A 30 -5.57 -28.19 -58.07
N ARG A 31 -4.95 -27.02 -58.41
CA ARG A 31 -4.74 -26.62 -59.81
C ARG A 31 -3.82 -27.56 -60.57
N LEU A 32 -2.87 -28.15 -59.83
CA LEU A 32 -1.95 -29.16 -60.38
C LEU A 32 -2.51 -30.59 -60.29
N SER A 33 -3.70 -30.75 -59.79
CA SER A 33 -4.32 -32.07 -59.54
C SER A 33 -3.42 -33.02 -58.71
N THR A 34 -2.67 -32.48 -57.76
CA THR A 34 -1.79 -33.22 -56.84
C THR A 34 -2.34 -33.19 -55.42
N SER A 35 -1.88 -34.09 -54.56
CA SER A 35 -2.15 -33.98 -53.13
C SER A 35 -1.21 -32.95 -52.51
N MET A 36 -1.62 -32.38 -51.34
CA MET A 36 -0.79 -31.39 -50.66
C MET A 36 0.60 -31.93 -50.25
N PRO A 37 0.74 -33.16 -49.73
CA PRO A 37 2.07 -33.71 -49.44
C PRO A 37 2.94 -33.90 -50.69
N GLU A 38 2.34 -34.36 -51.81
CA GLU A 38 3.04 -34.51 -53.08
C GLU A 38 3.49 -33.13 -53.61
N PHE A 39 2.62 -32.13 -53.48
CA PHE A 39 2.95 -30.77 -53.92
C PHE A 39 4.09 -30.13 -53.10
N VAL A 40 4.04 -30.27 -51.77
CA VAL A 40 5.12 -29.80 -50.89
C VAL A 40 6.44 -30.53 -51.16
N HIS A 41 6.39 -31.81 -51.45
CA HIS A 41 7.56 -32.57 -51.87
C HIS A 41 8.09 -32.10 -53.22
N PHE A 42 7.19 -31.87 -54.19
CA PHE A 42 7.53 -31.30 -55.51
C PHE A 42 8.18 -29.91 -55.42
N LEU A 43 7.79 -29.11 -54.45
CA LEU A 43 8.42 -27.83 -54.17
C LEU A 43 9.87 -27.97 -53.67
N GLY A 44 10.33 -29.15 -53.33
CA GLY A 44 11.65 -29.38 -52.72
C GLY A 44 11.68 -29.17 -51.21
N LEU A 45 10.53 -29.28 -50.53
CA LEU A 45 10.35 -29.14 -49.08
C LEU A 45 9.88 -30.42 -48.40
N PRO A 46 10.60 -31.55 -48.59
CA PRO A 46 10.18 -32.84 -48.04
C PRO A 46 10.15 -32.77 -46.47
N GLY A 47 9.06 -33.26 -45.91
CA GLY A 47 8.87 -33.23 -44.44
C GLY A 47 8.48 -31.87 -43.81
N ALA A 48 8.29 -30.83 -44.62
CA ALA A 48 7.79 -29.56 -44.15
C ALA A 48 6.36 -29.72 -43.59
N ARG A 49 6.13 -29.12 -42.44
CA ARG A 49 4.81 -29.13 -41.76
C ARG A 49 4.10 -27.82 -42.00
N LEU A 50 3.02 -27.81 -42.74
CA LEU A 50 2.22 -26.62 -43.09
C LEU A 50 1.89 -25.74 -41.90
N ASN A 51 1.53 -26.35 -40.79
CA ASN A 51 1.24 -25.60 -39.56
C ASN A 51 2.44 -24.84 -38.99
N ARG A 52 3.68 -25.30 -39.27
CA ARG A 52 4.88 -24.56 -38.86
C ARG A 52 5.18 -23.45 -39.85
N MET A 53 5.04 -23.74 -41.17
CA MET A 53 5.23 -22.74 -42.25
C MET A 53 4.23 -21.59 -42.11
N LEU A 54 2.97 -21.89 -41.76
CA LEU A 54 1.94 -20.88 -41.51
C LEU A 54 2.31 -19.93 -40.38
N ARG A 55 3.03 -20.39 -39.37
CA ARG A 55 3.45 -19.54 -38.24
C ARG A 55 4.60 -18.62 -38.62
N CYS A 56 5.67 -19.18 -39.11
CA CYS A 56 6.78 -18.47 -39.70
C CYS A 56 7.54 -19.38 -40.67
N LEU A 57 8.07 -18.79 -41.74
CA LEU A 57 8.91 -19.49 -42.71
C LEU A 57 10.38 -19.46 -42.27
N THR A 58 11.09 -20.56 -42.47
CA THR A 58 12.55 -20.55 -42.44
C THR A 58 13.05 -19.84 -43.69
N GLU A 59 14.29 -19.35 -43.65
CA GLU A 59 14.88 -18.68 -44.81
C GLU A 59 14.93 -19.60 -46.04
N ASN A 60 15.26 -20.89 -45.84
CA ASN A 60 15.24 -21.90 -46.92
C ASN A 60 13.82 -22.10 -47.49
N GLU A 61 12.79 -22.26 -46.61
CA GLU A 61 11.39 -22.41 -47.08
C GLU A 61 10.95 -21.16 -47.88
N ARG A 62 11.32 -19.97 -47.43
CA ARG A 62 11.00 -18.70 -48.09
C ARG A 62 11.64 -18.59 -49.46
N GLN A 63 12.94 -18.95 -49.58
CA GLN A 63 13.68 -18.93 -50.84
C GLN A 63 13.16 -19.95 -51.83
N VAL A 64 12.90 -21.17 -51.37
CA VAL A 64 12.36 -22.25 -52.22
C VAL A 64 10.98 -21.87 -52.76
N LEU A 65 10.07 -21.40 -51.88
CA LEU A 65 8.74 -20.95 -52.29
C LEU A 65 8.83 -19.79 -53.26
N SER A 66 9.67 -18.80 -53.00
CA SER A 66 9.83 -17.63 -53.85
C SER A 66 10.34 -18.03 -55.25
N ARG A 67 11.38 -18.87 -55.36
CA ARG A 67 11.91 -19.37 -56.63
C ARG A 67 10.89 -20.18 -57.42
N ARG A 68 10.27 -21.15 -56.77
CA ARG A 68 9.36 -22.11 -57.42
C ARG A 68 8.03 -21.50 -57.84
N THR A 69 7.49 -20.58 -57.07
CA THR A 69 6.18 -19.97 -57.34
C THR A 69 6.29 -18.60 -57.98
N GLY A 70 7.44 -17.94 -57.87
CA GLY A 70 7.66 -16.57 -58.34
C GLY A 70 7.00 -15.51 -57.45
N LEU A 71 6.46 -15.87 -56.28
CA LEU A 71 5.89 -14.91 -55.35
C LEU A 71 7.00 -14.28 -54.49
N GLY A 72 7.03 -12.97 -54.41
CA GLY A 72 8.05 -12.24 -53.64
C GLY A 72 8.04 -12.59 -52.14
N SER A 73 9.23 -12.60 -51.53
CA SER A 73 9.44 -12.97 -50.14
C SER A 73 8.52 -12.21 -49.17
N GLY A 74 8.34 -10.88 -49.38
CA GLY A 74 7.43 -10.07 -48.53
C GLY A 74 5.97 -10.51 -48.60
N ARG A 75 5.48 -10.89 -49.81
CA ARG A 75 4.10 -11.44 -49.93
C ARG A 75 3.97 -12.80 -49.27
N LEU A 76 5.00 -13.66 -49.36
CA LEU A 76 5.01 -14.95 -48.67
C LEU A 76 4.97 -14.78 -47.16
N THR A 77 5.76 -13.86 -46.59
CA THR A 77 5.74 -13.52 -45.18
C THR A 77 4.38 -12.96 -44.76
N ALA A 78 3.76 -12.11 -45.55
CA ALA A 78 2.43 -11.55 -45.28
C ALA A 78 1.29 -12.61 -45.25
N MET A 79 1.53 -13.79 -45.79
CA MET A 79 0.60 -14.92 -45.74
C MET A 79 0.81 -15.84 -44.53
N THR A 80 1.73 -15.50 -43.62
CA THR A 80 2.04 -16.20 -42.38
C THR A 80 1.67 -15.35 -41.16
N LEU A 81 1.71 -15.96 -39.96
CA LEU A 81 1.47 -15.23 -38.72
C LEU A 81 2.66 -14.37 -38.27
N GLU A 82 3.77 -14.40 -38.99
CA GLU A 82 5.00 -13.68 -38.64
C GLU A 82 4.82 -12.15 -38.49
N PRO A 83 4.00 -11.44 -39.29
CA PRO A 83 3.73 -10.01 -39.08
C PRO A 83 3.06 -9.66 -37.74
N TRP A 84 2.39 -10.60 -37.11
CA TRP A 84 1.72 -10.42 -35.80
C TRP A 84 2.51 -10.98 -34.61
N ASP A 85 3.77 -11.45 -34.85
CA ASP A 85 4.66 -11.92 -33.79
C ASP A 85 5.02 -10.77 -32.85
N GLY A 86 4.73 -10.94 -31.55
CA GLY A 86 4.87 -9.89 -30.54
C GLY A 86 3.69 -8.89 -30.47
N LEU A 87 2.72 -8.98 -31.39
CA LEU A 87 1.51 -8.13 -31.41
C LEU A 87 0.27 -8.92 -30.92
N ALA A 88 -0.29 -9.73 -31.79
CA ALA A 88 -1.48 -10.53 -31.52
C ALA A 88 -1.17 -11.98 -31.14
N VAL A 89 -0.01 -12.46 -31.49
CA VAL A 89 0.52 -13.79 -31.17
C VAL A 89 1.99 -13.70 -30.78
N THR A 90 2.50 -14.71 -30.09
CA THR A 90 3.93 -14.86 -29.79
C THR A 90 4.41 -16.18 -30.39
N ILE A 91 5.42 -16.11 -31.24
CA ILE A 91 5.97 -17.28 -31.93
C ILE A 91 7.34 -17.62 -31.36
N ASP A 92 7.49 -18.81 -30.85
CA ASP A 92 8.83 -19.37 -30.58
C ASP A 92 9.49 -19.72 -31.92
N ARG A 93 10.44 -18.90 -32.33
CA ARG A 93 11.10 -19.03 -33.66
C ARG A 93 11.93 -20.31 -33.80
N GLN A 94 12.41 -20.91 -32.69
CA GLN A 94 13.18 -22.17 -32.72
C GLN A 94 12.28 -23.36 -33.00
N THR A 95 11.20 -23.51 -32.24
CA THR A 95 10.26 -24.64 -32.38
C THR A 95 9.14 -24.34 -33.36
N ARG A 96 8.98 -23.09 -33.76
CA ARG A 96 7.85 -22.56 -34.56
C ARG A 96 6.49 -22.93 -33.93
N ARG A 97 6.40 -22.82 -32.59
CA ARG A 97 5.17 -22.98 -31.84
C ARG A 97 4.62 -21.62 -31.41
N LEU A 98 3.30 -21.53 -31.37
CA LEU A 98 2.68 -20.38 -30.71
C LEU A 98 2.88 -20.53 -29.21
N ILE A 99 3.51 -19.53 -28.60
CA ILE A 99 3.52 -19.36 -27.15
C ILE A 99 2.12 -18.84 -26.80
N ARG A 100 1.37 -19.62 -26.09
CA ARG A 100 -0.03 -19.28 -25.74
C ARG A 100 -0.04 -18.03 -24.87
N PRO A 101 -0.66 -16.92 -25.27
CA PRO A 101 -0.97 -15.87 -24.34
C PRO A 101 -1.89 -16.46 -23.27
N PRO A 102 -1.70 -16.15 -21.98
CA PRO A 102 -2.50 -16.71 -20.89
C PRO A 102 -3.98 -16.31 -20.96
N LEU A 103 -4.35 -15.44 -21.90
CA LEU A 103 -5.61 -14.73 -21.95
C LEU A 103 -6.71 -15.43 -22.76
N TRP A 104 -6.37 -16.09 -23.89
CA TRP A 104 -7.34 -16.81 -24.70
C TRP A 104 -6.82 -18.22 -25.02
N ARG A 105 -7.51 -19.25 -24.55
CA ARG A 105 -7.20 -20.64 -24.90
C ARG A 105 -7.73 -20.95 -26.32
N GLN A 106 -7.04 -20.49 -27.33
CA GLN A 106 -7.28 -21.01 -28.64
C GLN A 106 -6.52 -22.35 -28.80
N SER A 107 -7.24 -23.40 -29.17
CA SER A 107 -6.61 -24.67 -29.51
C SER A 107 -5.75 -24.47 -30.76
N GLY A 108 -4.46 -24.71 -30.68
CA GLY A 108 -3.42 -24.19 -31.57
C GLY A 108 -3.49 -24.53 -33.06
N ASN A 109 -4.52 -25.22 -33.55
CA ASN A 109 -4.73 -25.51 -34.94
C ASN A 109 -6.12 -25.13 -35.46
N ASN A 110 -6.95 -24.46 -34.64
CA ASN A 110 -8.31 -24.14 -35.03
C ASN A 110 -8.33 -22.84 -35.83
N THR A 111 -8.99 -22.87 -36.96
CA THR A 111 -9.36 -21.70 -37.74
C THR A 111 -10.84 -21.44 -37.58
N ARG A 112 -11.21 -20.17 -37.55
CA ARG A 112 -12.59 -19.73 -37.71
C ARG A 112 -12.87 -19.54 -39.18
N TYR A 113 -14.13 -19.36 -39.56
CA TYR A 113 -14.48 -19.09 -40.95
C TYR A 113 -15.79 -18.33 -41.10
N CYS A 114 -15.88 -17.57 -42.18
CA CYS A 114 -17.11 -16.98 -42.66
C CYS A 114 -17.62 -17.81 -43.82
N PRO A 115 -18.85 -18.40 -43.74
CA PRO A 115 -19.39 -19.26 -44.81
C PRO A 115 -19.49 -18.51 -46.15
N ARG A 116 -19.96 -17.26 -46.13
CA ARG A 116 -20.10 -16.44 -47.33
C ARG A 116 -18.77 -16.12 -47.98
N CYS A 117 -17.73 -15.75 -47.19
CA CYS A 117 -16.40 -15.55 -47.77
C CYS A 117 -15.85 -16.82 -48.41
N LEU A 118 -16.06 -17.99 -47.80
CA LEU A 118 -15.63 -19.26 -48.37
C LEU A 118 -16.38 -19.56 -49.71
N GLY A 119 -17.68 -19.29 -49.78
CA GLY A 119 -18.46 -19.45 -51.02
C GLY A 119 -18.01 -18.53 -52.15
N GLU A 120 -17.78 -17.26 -51.87
CA GLU A 120 -17.37 -16.27 -52.84
C GLU A 120 -15.92 -16.46 -53.34
N SER A 121 -15.04 -16.99 -52.52
CA SER A 121 -13.61 -17.14 -52.80
C SER A 121 -13.20 -18.52 -53.29
N THR A 122 -14.13 -19.41 -53.60
CA THR A 122 -13.85 -20.79 -53.89
C THR A 122 -13.02 -21.45 -52.79
N ALA A 123 -13.49 -21.19 -51.52
CA ALA A 123 -12.94 -21.71 -50.28
C ALA A 123 -11.50 -21.29 -49.96
N ARG A 124 -11.14 -20.03 -50.27
CA ARG A 124 -9.90 -19.42 -49.81
C ARG A 124 -10.02 -18.97 -48.35
N TRP A 125 -9.08 -19.46 -47.54
CA TRP A 125 -9.08 -19.22 -46.10
C TRP A 125 -8.29 -17.94 -45.75
N GLN A 126 -8.93 -17.03 -45.00
CA GLN A 126 -8.28 -15.80 -44.57
C GLN A 126 -7.34 -16.10 -43.39
N LEU A 127 -6.14 -15.49 -43.44
CA LEU A 127 -5.13 -15.63 -42.38
C LEU A 127 -5.61 -15.04 -41.08
N SER A 128 -6.34 -13.93 -41.06
CA SER A 128 -6.94 -13.31 -39.89
C SER A 128 -7.82 -14.26 -39.10
N TRP A 129 -8.50 -15.23 -39.74
CA TRP A 129 -9.33 -16.20 -39.02
C TRP A 129 -8.56 -17.13 -38.07
N ARG A 130 -7.25 -17.14 -38.16
CA ARG A 130 -6.35 -17.89 -37.29
C ARG A 130 -5.88 -17.08 -36.07
N LEU A 131 -6.19 -15.80 -36.07
CA LEU A 131 -5.87 -14.91 -34.95
C LEU A 131 -6.92 -15.00 -33.85
N PRO A 132 -6.53 -14.95 -32.57
CA PRO A 132 -7.47 -15.04 -31.46
C PRO A 132 -8.52 -13.90 -31.43
N TRP A 133 -8.20 -12.79 -32.04
CA TRP A 133 -8.99 -11.57 -32.06
C TRP A 133 -9.99 -11.45 -33.22
N SER A 134 -10.04 -12.39 -34.14
CA SER A 134 -11.01 -12.39 -35.26
C SER A 134 -12.24 -13.20 -34.88
N PHE A 135 -13.35 -12.53 -34.62
CA PHE A 135 -14.59 -13.16 -34.17
C PHE A 135 -15.79 -12.84 -35.08
N ALA A 136 -15.71 -11.80 -35.89
CA ALA A 136 -16.75 -11.42 -36.83
C ALA A 136 -16.21 -11.11 -38.22
N CYS A 137 -17.00 -11.35 -39.24
CA CYS A 137 -16.74 -10.95 -40.60
C CYS A 137 -17.34 -9.57 -40.86
N THR A 138 -16.51 -8.53 -40.96
CA THR A 138 -16.95 -7.17 -41.21
C THR A 138 -17.52 -6.94 -42.61
N ARG A 139 -17.16 -7.81 -43.59
CA ARG A 139 -17.67 -7.75 -44.98
C ARG A 139 -19.10 -8.28 -45.09
N HIS A 140 -19.42 -9.34 -44.37
CA HIS A 140 -20.73 -10.01 -44.45
C HIS A 140 -21.64 -9.80 -43.21
N SER A 141 -21.13 -9.04 -42.24
CA SER A 141 -21.81 -8.82 -40.95
C SER A 141 -22.25 -10.12 -40.26
N LEU A 142 -21.35 -11.10 -40.22
CA LEU A 142 -21.58 -12.41 -39.65
C LEU A 142 -20.62 -12.71 -38.49
N LEU A 143 -21.12 -13.35 -37.46
CA LEU A 143 -20.26 -13.98 -36.48
C LEU A 143 -19.50 -15.15 -37.15
N LEU A 144 -18.18 -15.25 -36.90
CA LEU A 144 -17.37 -16.34 -37.45
C LEU A 144 -17.74 -17.66 -36.77
N LEU A 145 -17.65 -18.76 -37.52
CA LEU A 145 -17.89 -20.11 -37.02
C LEU A 145 -16.56 -20.77 -36.64
N ASP A 146 -16.52 -21.43 -35.50
CA ASP A 146 -15.38 -22.21 -35.01
C ASP A 146 -15.47 -23.69 -35.36
N ARG A 147 -16.69 -24.16 -35.65
CA ARG A 147 -17.01 -25.60 -35.78
C ARG A 147 -17.84 -25.85 -37.02
N CYS A 148 -17.68 -27.04 -37.54
CA CYS A 148 -18.58 -27.56 -38.57
C CYS A 148 -19.94 -27.87 -37.95
N PRO A 149 -21.07 -27.41 -38.50
CA PRO A 149 -22.38 -27.63 -37.91
C PRO A 149 -22.81 -29.09 -37.91
N LYS A 150 -22.27 -29.90 -38.85
CA LYS A 150 -22.62 -31.33 -38.97
C LYS A 150 -21.88 -32.24 -37.97
N CYS A 151 -20.57 -32.03 -37.77
CA CYS A 151 -19.78 -32.91 -36.90
C CYS A 151 -19.39 -32.28 -35.56
N GLY A 152 -19.67 -31.00 -35.37
CA GLY A 152 -19.33 -30.28 -34.12
C GLY A 152 -17.83 -30.06 -33.90
N GLN A 153 -16.99 -30.46 -34.86
CA GLN A 153 -15.54 -30.35 -34.72
C GLN A 153 -14.98 -29.13 -35.45
N PRO A 154 -13.83 -28.61 -35.04
CA PRO A 154 -13.13 -27.58 -35.80
C PRO A 154 -12.90 -28.07 -37.23
N PRO A 155 -13.10 -27.22 -38.25
CA PRO A 155 -12.94 -27.61 -39.64
C PRO A 155 -11.47 -27.98 -39.90
N LEU A 156 -11.23 -29.17 -40.40
CA LEU A 156 -9.91 -29.63 -40.79
C LEU A 156 -9.69 -29.19 -42.26
N VAL A 157 -8.83 -28.23 -42.46
CA VAL A 157 -8.62 -27.57 -43.74
C VAL A 157 -7.64 -28.38 -44.60
N HIS A 158 -6.67 -29.06 -44.00
CA HIS A 158 -5.59 -29.78 -44.68
C HIS A 158 -5.30 -31.09 -43.97
N GLY A 159 -4.93 -32.15 -44.69
CA GLY A 159 -4.41 -33.36 -44.06
C GLY A 159 -4.71 -34.66 -44.70
N HIS A 160 -5.29 -34.69 -45.88
CA HIS A 160 -5.58 -35.99 -46.58
C HIS A 160 -4.89 -36.12 -47.91
N ARG A 161 -4.42 -37.37 -48.17
CA ARG A 161 -3.68 -37.71 -49.42
C ARG A 161 -4.55 -37.65 -50.68
N ARG A 162 -5.89 -37.56 -50.59
CA ARG A 162 -6.82 -37.60 -51.74
C ARG A 162 -7.74 -36.35 -51.77
N LEU A 163 -7.15 -35.15 -51.85
CA LEU A 163 -7.96 -33.93 -52.00
C LEU A 163 -8.56 -33.75 -53.39
N ARG A 164 -8.14 -34.58 -54.38
CA ARG A 164 -8.54 -34.45 -55.81
C ARG A 164 -10.02 -34.51 -55.99
N ASP A 165 -10.70 -35.41 -55.23
CA ASP A 165 -12.08 -35.77 -55.42
C ASP A 165 -13.06 -35.04 -54.49
N ILE A 166 -12.55 -34.05 -53.70
CA ILE A 166 -13.34 -33.34 -52.71
C ILE A 166 -13.42 -31.88 -53.05
N ALA A 167 -14.64 -31.36 -53.09
CA ALA A 167 -14.87 -29.93 -53.35
C ALA A 167 -14.14 -29.06 -52.35
N PRO A 168 -13.50 -27.90 -52.76
CA PRO A 168 -12.93 -26.94 -51.83
C PRO A 168 -13.97 -26.47 -50.85
N GLY A 169 -13.60 -26.27 -49.54
CA GLY A 169 -14.52 -25.88 -48.51
C GLY A 169 -15.34 -27.01 -47.86
N THR A 170 -15.08 -28.25 -48.21
CA THR A 170 -15.69 -29.42 -47.56
C THR A 170 -14.97 -29.74 -46.26
N CYS A 171 -15.72 -29.97 -45.17
CA CYS A 171 -15.18 -30.41 -43.89
C CYS A 171 -14.59 -31.84 -43.99
N LEU A 172 -13.30 -31.96 -43.75
CA LEU A 172 -12.56 -33.21 -43.88
C LEU A 172 -12.39 -33.98 -42.56
N TYR A 173 -13.08 -33.60 -41.53
CA TYR A 173 -12.95 -34.25 -40.21
C TYR A 173 -13.43 -35.71 -40.29
N GLY A 174 -12.65 -36.63 -39.74
CA GLY A 174 -12.94 -38.05 -39.71
C GLY A 174 -12.50 -38.68 -38.38
N THR A 175 -13.22 -39.69 -37.91
CA THR A 175 -12.90 -40.43 -36.68
C THR A 175 -11.81 -41.47 -36.94
N GLY A 176 -10.57 -41.11 -36.73
CA GLY A 176 -9.39 -41.91 -36.40
C GLY A 176 -9.00 -43.23 -37.11
N SER A 177 -9.84 -43.86 -37.91
CA SER A 177 -9.50 -45.07 -38.63
C SER A 177 -9.26 -44.82 -40.13
N ALA A 178 -8.41 -45.60 -40.75
CA ALA A 178 -8.05 -45.45 -42.18
C ALA A 178 -9.28 -45.50 -43.13
N ASN A 179 -10.41 -46.00 -42.68
CA ASN A 179 -11.68 -46.12 -43.38
C ASN A 179 -12.79 -45.23 -42.80
N ALA A 180 -12.46 -44.24 -41.98
CA ALA A 180 -13.44 -43.37 -41.30
C ALA A 180 -14.26 -42.56 -42.31
N ILE A 181 -15.57 -42.54 -42.13
CA ILE A 181 -16.52 -41.71 -42.87
C ILE A 181 -16.18 -40.25 -42.59
N ARG A 182 -15.76 -39.52 -43.58
CA ARG A 182 -15.51 -38.08 -43.52
C ARG A 182 -16.82 -37.37 -43.30
N CYS A 183 -16.82 -36.26 -42.58
CA CYS A 183 -17.97 -35.39 -42.37
C CYS A 183 -18.63 -35.01 -43.70
N GLY A 184 -17.88 -34.55 -44.68
CA GLY A 184 -18.32 -34.16 -46.02
C GLY A 184 -19.27 -32.98 -46.09
N PHE A 185 -19.48 -32.24 -44.97
CA PHE A 185 -20.31 -31.07 -44.98
C PHE A 185 -19.62 -29.91 -45.76
N PHE A 186 -20.37 -29.28 -46.66
CA PHE A 186 -19.87 -28.12 -47.41
C PHE A 186 -20.02 -26.83 -46.58
N LEU A 187 -18.89 -26.30 -46.03
CA LEU A 187 -18.85 -25.22 -45.05
C LEU A 187 -19.46 -23.90 -45.56
N PRO A 188 -19.40 -23.55 -46.87
CA PRO A 188 -20.13 -22.38 -47.41
C PRO A 188 -21.64 -22.41 -47.16
N HIS A 189 -22.26 -23.58 -46.95
CA HIS A 189 -23.67 -23.74 -46.65
C HIS A 189 -23.98 -23.67 -45.15
N ALA A 190 -22.95 -23.40 -44.29
CA ALA A 190 -23.20 -23.27 -42.85
C ALA A 190 -23.96 -21.99 -42.55
N GLU A 191 -24.98 -22.13 -41.70
CA GLU A 191 -25.68 -20.98 -41.17
C GLU A 191 -24.83 -20.28 -40.11
N ALA A 192 -24.72 -18.97 -40.18
CA ALA A 192 -23.98 -18.16 -39.20
C ALA A 192 -24.88 -17.01 -38.73
N THR A 193 -24.69 -16.61 -37.49
CA THR A 193 -25.46 -15.51 -36.87
C THR A 193 -25.20 -14.21 -37.64
N LEU A 194 -26.26 -13.64 -38.20
CA LEU A 194 -26.21 -12.34 -38.85
C LEU A 194 -26.24 -11.26 -37.79
N LEU A 195 -25.29 -10.35 -37.83
CA LEU A 195 -25.20 -9.22 -36.92
C LEU A 195 -25.93 -8.00 -37.51
N PRO A 196 -26.60 -7.19 -36.67
CA PRO A 196 -27.30 -6.00 -37.14
C PRO A 196 -26.36 -4.97 -37.76
N SER A 197 -26.85 -4.07 -38.59
CA SER A 197 -26.10 -3.03 -39.28
C SER A 197 -25.37 -2.05 -38.31
N ARG A 198 -25.97 -1.85 -37.13
CA ARG A 198 -25.36 -1.09 -36.02
C ARG A 198 -25.06 -2.06 -34.87
N SER A 199 -24.06 -2.89 -35.08
CA SER A 199 -23.69 -3.92 -34.11
C SER A 199 -22.52 -3.49 -33.25
N LEU A 200 -22.68 -3.57 -31.93
CA LEU A 200 -21.59 -3.36 -30.97
C LEU A 200 -20.44 -4.35 -31.18
N ILE A 201 -20.75 -5.56 -31.68
CA ILE A 201 -19.79 -6.59 -32.01
C ILE A 201 -19.02 -6.25 -33.28
N LEU A 202 -19.70 -5.76 -34.35
CA LEU A 202 -19.00 -5.31 -35.56
C LEU A 202 -18.09 -4.13 -35.27
N ASP A 203 -18.56 -3.17 -34.48
CA ASP A 203 -17.74 -2.04 -34.04
C ASP A 203 -16.49 -2.50 -33.29
N ALA A 204 -16.65 -3.47 -32.39
CA ALA A 204 -15.52 -4.05 -31.66
C ALA A 204 -14.55 -4.78 -32.60
N GLN A 205 -15.04 -5.51 -33.62
CA GLN A 205 -14.17 -6.14 -34.59
C GLN A 205 -13.46 -5.10 -35.47
N HIS A 206 -14.11 -4.01 -35.85
CA HIS A 206 -13.47 -2.92 -36.62
C HIS A 206 -12.33 -2.29 -35.80
N GLU A 207 -12.56 -1.97 -34.55
CA GLU A 207 -11.54 -1.42 -33.66
C GLU A 207 -10.37 -2.41 -33.47
N VAL A 208 -10.67 -3.67 -33.26
CA VAL A 208 -9.63 -4.73 -33.17
C VAL A 208 -8.82 -4.82 -34.47
N ASN A 209 -9.47 -4.76 -35.61
CA ASN A 209 -8.78 -4.81 -36.89
C ASN A 209 -7.81 -3.61 -37.09
N THR A 210 -8.17 -2.44 -36.58
CA THR A 210 -7.36 -1.22 -36.66
C THR A 210 -6.27 -1.21 -35.58
N ASP A 211 -6.63 -1.42 -34.31
CA ASP A 211 -5.79 -1.12 -33.16
C ASP A 211 -4.95 -2.33 -32.69
N VAL A 212 -5.38 -3.56 -32.99
CA VAL A 212 -4.73 -4.78 -32.52
C VAL A 212 -4.14 -5.59 -33.67
N LEU A 213 -4.83 -5.66 -34.79
CA LEU A 213 -4.41 -6.44 -35.99
C LEU A 213 -3.79 -5.60 -37.07
N GLY A 214 -3.89 -4.26 -36.99
CA GLY A 214 -3.25 -3.34 -37.93
C GLY A 214 -1.73 -3.38 -37.82
N THR A 215 -1.05 -3.70 -38.92
CA THR A 215 0.42 -3.82 -38.97
C THR A 215 1.14 -2.47 -39.05
N ALA A 216 0.41 -1.36 -39.14
CA ALA A 216 0.98 -0.02 -39.34
C ALA A 216 1.39 0.68 -38.04
N SER A 217 1.02 0.15 -36.85
CA SER A 217 1.25 0.78 -35.57
C SER A 217 2.52 0.25 -34.90
N ALA A 218 3.15 1.06 -34.04
CA ALA A 218 4.29 0.63 -33.22
C ALA A 218 3.92 -0.54 -32.29
N PRO A 219 4.80 -1.53 -32.08
CA PRO A 219 4.49 -2.75 -31.34
C PRO A 219 3.97 -2.52 -29.92
N GLY A 220 4.55 -1.61 -29.16
CA GLY A 220 4.23 -1.38 -27.75
C GLY A 220 2.77 -1.00 -27.48
N PRO A 221 2.21 0.04 -28.13
CA PRO A 221 0.81 0.44 -27.96
C PRO A 221 -0.20 -0.63 -28.39
N VAL A 222 0.08 -1.36 -29.48
CA VAL A 222 -0.77 -2.44 -29.98
C VAL A 222 -0.84 -3.59 -28.99
N GLN A 223 0.30 -4.02 -28.46
CA GLN A 223 0.37 -5.07 -27.46
C GLN A 223 -0.38 -4.69 -26.19
N GLN A 224 -0.21 -3.45 -25.73
CA GLN A 224 -0.92 -2.91 -24.59
C GLN A 224 -2.44 -2.93 -24.80
N ARG A 225 -2.92 -2.47 -25.97
CA ARG A 225 -4.35 -2.45 -26.28
C ARG A 225 -4.95 -3.84 -26.30
N GLY A 226 -4.24 -4.80 -26.86
CA GLY A 226 -4.64 -6.22 -26.83
C GLY A 226 -4.75 -6.77 -25.40
N GLN A 227 -3.83 -6.42 -24.52
CA GLN A 227 -3.87 -6.83 -23.12
C GLN A 227 -5.05 -6.17 -22.36
N GLU A 228 -5.30 -4.88 -22.57
CA GLU A 228 -6.45 -4.18 -22.00
C GLU A 228 -7.76 -4.90 -22.35
N LEU A 229 -8.00 -5.11 -23.64
CA LEU A 229 -9.21 -5.78 -24.13
C LEU A 229 -9.33 -7.19 -23.57
N ALA A 230 -8.25 -7.98 -23.55
CA ALA A 230 -8.29 -9.38 -23.11
C ALA A 230 -8.59 -9.53 -21.61
N ILE A 231 -8.04 -8.68 -20.75
CA ILE A 231 -8.28 -8.72 -19.32
C ILE A 231 -9.72 -8.34 -19.00
N LEU A 232 -10.21 -7.24 -19.61
CA LEU A 232 -11.58 -6.79 -19.40
C LEU A 232 -12.60 -7.76 -20.01
N ALA A 233 -12.33 -8.34 -21.19
CA ALA A 233 -13.17 -9.35 -21.81
C ALA A 233 -13.31 -10.60 -20.94
N ARG A 234 -12.22 -11.07 -20.31
CA ARG A 234 -12.29 -12.19 -19.36
C ARG A 234 -13.14 -11.85 -18.14
N SER A 235 -12.99 -10.64 -17.62
CA SER A 235 -13.82 -10.17 -16.51
C SER A 235 -15.28 -10.09 -16.91
N ALA A 236 -15.58 -9.68 -18.15
CA ALA A 236 -16.93 -9.65 -18.70
C ALA A 236 -17.57 -11.03 -18.79
N LEU A 237 -16.85 -12.00 -19.36
CA LEU A 237 -17.36 -13.38 -19.45
C LEU A 237 -17.64 -13.99 -18.08
N HIS A 238 -16.80 -13.71 -17.10
CA HIS A 238 -17.06 -14.14 -15.73
C HIS A 238 -18.26 -13.42 -15.11
N GLY A 239 -18.38 -12.11 -15.34
CA GLY A 239 -19.50 -11.30 -14.86
C GLY A 239 -20.84 -11.78 -15.41
N LEU A 240 -20.88 -12.20 -16.66
CA LEU A 240 -22.08 -12.76 -17.26
C LEU A 240 -22.57 -14.04 -16.56
N LEU A 241 -21.65 -14.85 -16.05
CA LEU A 241 -22.02 -16.06 -15.30
C LEU A 241 -22.46 -15.77 -13.86
N THR A 242 -21.88 -14.77 -13.23
CA THR A 242 -22.03 -14.57 -11.78
C THR A 242 -22.93 -13.39 -11.42
N HIS A 243 -23.02 -12.38 -12.29
CA HIS A 243 -23.66 -11.08 -12.01
C HIS A 243 -24.55 -10.60 -13.17
N LEU A 244 -25.15 -11.52 -13.94
CA LEU A 244 -26.00 -11.17 -15.09
C LEU A 244 -27.19 -10.32 -14.67
N ALA A 245 -27.79 -10.60 -13.52
CA ALA A 245 -28.94 -9.84 -13.04
C ALA A 245 -28.64 -8.34 -12.83
N GLN A 246 -27.40 -7.99 -12.46
CA GLN A 246 -26.93 -6.62 -12.27
C GLN A 246 -26.23 -6.05 -13.52
N ALA A 247 -26.23 -6.77 -14.63
CA ALA A 247 -25.54 -6.33 -15.84
C ALA A 247 -26.21 -5.05 -16.39
N PRO A 248 -25.41 -4.02 -16.76
CA PRO A 248 -25.92 -2.84 -17.46
C PRO A 248 -26.66 -3.17 -18.75
N ILE A 249 -27.51 -2.26 -19.22
CA ILE A 249 -28.29 -2.44 -20.46
C ILE A 249 -27.36 -2.73 -21.62
N ALA A 250 -26.30 -1.98 -21.83
CA ALA A 250 -25.33 -2.21 -22.89
C ALA A 250 -24.71 -3.62 -22.92
N VAL A 251 -24.51 -4.23 -21.76
CA VAL A 251 -24.05 -5.61 -21.66
C VAL A 251 -25.10 -6.61 -22.14
N ARG A 252 -26.36 -6.35 -21.85
CA ARG A 252 -27.49 -7.19 -22.31
C ARG A 252 -27.74 -7.04 -23.80
N ASP A 253 -27.55 -5.83 -24.34
CA ASP A 253 -27.68 -5.56 -25.77
C ASP A 253 -26.61 -6.33 -26.57
N VAL A 254 -25.37 -6.36 -26.10
CA VAL A 254 -24.31 -7.20 -26.70
C VAL A 254 -24.70 -8.69 -26.74
N LEU A 255 -25.31 -9.21 -25.67
CA LEU A 255 -25.81 -10.60 -25.66
C LEU A 255 -26.96 -10.82 -26.64
N ALA A 256 -27.87 -9.88 -26.69
CA ALA A 256 -29.05 -9.96 -27.57
C ALA A 256 -28.64 -10.01 -29.05
N GLU A 257 -27.63 -9.27 -29.47
CA GLU A 257 -27.10 -9.30 -30.84
C GLU A 257 -26.66 -10.71 -31.30
N CYS A 258 -26.29 -11.56 -30.36
CA CYS A 258 -25.80 -12.92 -30.63
C CYS A 258 -26.79 -14.02 -30.24
N GLY A 259 -28.09 -13.70 -30.05
CA GLY A 259 -29.13 -14.67 -29.72
C GLY A 259 -29.31 -14.96 -28.23
N GLY A 260 -28.68 -14.17 -27.35
CA GLY A 260 -28.95 -14.17 -25.89
C GLY A 260 -28.37 -15.34 -25.09
N ALA A 261 -27.65 -16.28 -25.70
CA ALA A 261 -27.03 -17.39 -25.01
C ALA A 261 -25.88 -16.91 -24.12
N LEU A 262 -25.58 -17.60 -23.01
CA LEU A 262 -24.44 -17.28 -22.17
C LEU A 262 -23.15 -17.87 -22.76
N PRO A 263 -22.09 -17.06 -22.90
CA PRO A 263 -20.82 -17.54 -23.42
C PRO A 263 -20.06 -18.39 -22.37
N GLU A 264 -19.22 -19.32 -22.84
CA GLU A 264 -18.34 -20.08 -21.98
C GLU A 264 -17.06 -19.29 -21.65
N PRO A 265 -16.76 -19.02 -20.37
CA PRO A 265 -15.63 -18.15 -19.98
C PRO A 265 -14.25 -18.68 -20.34
N THR A 266 -14.12 -20.00 -20.45
CA THR A 266 -12.85 -20.69 -20.77
C THR A 266 -12.72 -21.04 -22.24
N SER A 267 -13.78 -20.90 -23.00
CA SER A 267 -13.80 -21.13 -24.45
C SER A 267 -13.18 -19.94 -25.16
N GLY A 268 -12.20 -20.19 -25.99
CA GLY A 268 -11.65 -19.20 -26.92
C GLY A 268 -12.40 -19.19 -28.24
N ASP A 269 -13.70 -19.52 -28.26
CA ASP A 269 -14.54 -19.53 -29.46
C ASP A 269 -14.87 -18.12 -29.94
N ALA A 270 -15.37 -17.99 -31.18
CA ALA A 270 -15.71 -16.70 -31.76
C ALA A 270 -16.78 -15.95 -30.97
N TYR A 271 -17.77 -16.69 -30.49
CA TYR A 271 -18.89 -16.16 -29.71
C TYR A 271 -18.44 -15.51 -28.40
N SER A 272 -17.72 -16.26 -27.57
CA SER A 272 -17.19 -15.78 -26.28
C SER A 272 -16.21 -14.61 -26.48
N THR A 273 -15.38 -14.69 -27.52
CA THR A 273 -14.44 -13.61 -27.88
C THR A 273 -15.20 -12.35 -28.29
N ALA A 274 -16.24 -12.48 -29.12
CA ALA A 274 -17.07 -11.37 -29.58
C ALA A 274 -17.74 -10.63 -28.41
N VAL A 275 -18.48 -11.39 -27.61
CA VAL A 275 -19.20 -10.84 -26.45
C VAL A 275 -18.24 -10.19 -25.45
N GLY A 276 -17.20 -10.88 -25.06
CA GLY A 276 -16.22 -10.36 -24.13
C GLY A 276 -15.53 -9.10 -24.63
N THR A 277 -15.11 -9.07 -25.91
CA THR A 277 -14.40 -7.93 -26.50
C THR A 277 -15.33 -6.72 -26.70
N ALA A 278 -16.59 -6.92 -27.11
CA ALA A 278 -17.56 -5.84 -27.24
C ALA A 278 -17.84 -5.17 -25.89
N ILE A 279 -18.04 -5.95 -24.82
CA ILE A 279 -18.23 -5.43 -23.47
C ILE A 279 -16.96 -4.69 -22.98
N ALA A 280 -15.77 -5.24 -23.22
CA ALA A 280 -14.51 -4.61 -22.86
C ALA A 280 -14.32 -3.26 -23.59
N ARG A 281 -14.71 -3.20 -24.87
CA ARG A 281 -14.68 -1.97 -25.67
C ARG A 281 -15.57 -0.89 -25.04
N ILE A 282 -16.81 -1.22 -24.68
CA ILE A 282 -17.73 -0.27 -24.03
C ILE A 282 -17.08 0.27 -22.74
N ALA A 283 -16.51 -0.60 -21.90
CA ALA A 283 -15.84 -0.19 -20.68
C ALA A 283 -14.64 0.75 -20.91
N LEU A 284 -13.98 0.70 -22.07
CA LEU A 284 -12.82 1.53 -22.37
C LEU A 284 -13.17 2.86 -23.05
N HIS A 285 -14.37 3.03 -23.55
CA HIS A 285 -14.80 4.30 -24.15
C HIS A 285 -14.83 5.42 -23.12
N ARG A 286 -14.24 6.59 -23.47
CA ARG A 286 -14.04 7.73 -22.54
C ARG A 286 -15.28 8.55 -22.25
N GLN A 287 -16.32 8.41 -23.02
CA GLN A 287 -17.51 9.26 -22.87
C GLN A 287 -18.70 8.38 -22.56
N GLN A 288 -19.29 8.58 -21.39
CA GLN A 288 -20.68 8.30 -21.01
C GLN A 288 -20.80 7.50 -19.70
N ASP A 289 -21.86 7.78 -18.98
CA ASP A 289 -22.32 7.07 -17.78
C ASP A 289 -22.40 5.54 -17.98
N GLU A 290 -22.64 5.12 -19.23
CA GLU A 290 -22.68 3.73 -19.64
C GLU A 290 -21.32 3.01 -19.53
N SER A 291 -20.25 3.67 -19.97
CA SER A 291 -18.87 3.13 -19.81
C SER A 291 -18.51 2.95 -18.34
N ASP A 292 -18.92 3.87 -17.48
CA ASP A 292 -18.65 3.79 -16.04
C ASP A 292 -19.50 2.71 -15.38
N ALA A 293 -20.76 2.53 -15.80
CA ALA A 293 -21.61 1.46 -15.32
C ALA A 293 -21.05 0.07 -15.69
N VAL A 294 -20.63 -0.11 -16.95
CA VAL A 294 -20.02 -1.36 -17.42
C VAL A 294 -18.70 -1.62 -16.70
N PHE A 295 -17.85 -0.61 -16.56
CA PHE A 295 -16.57 -0.74 -15.85
C PHE A 295 -16.75 -1.14 -14.38
N THR A 296 -17.71 -0.51 -13.68
CA THR A 296 -18.05 -0.83 -12.29
C THR A 296 -18.59 -2.26 -12.16
N TRP A 297 -19.43 -2.68 -13.10
CA TRP A 297 -19.92 -4.05 -13.14
C TRP A 297 -18.79 -5.07 -13.35
N LEU A 298 -17.84 -4.80 -14.25
CA LEU A 298 -16.64 -5.65 -14.45
C LEU A 298 -15.80 -5.76 -13.19
N MET A 299 -15.67 -4.67 -12.45
CA MET A 299 -14.95 -4.67 -11.17
C MET A 299 -15.64 -5.56 -10.14
N THR A 300 -16.97 -5.46 -10.02
CA THR A 300 -17.78 -6.29 -9.11
C THR A 300 -17.62 -7.76 -9.44
N ALA A 301 -17.68 -8.11 -10.72
CA ALA A 301 -17.47 -9.49 -11.20
C ALA A 301 -16.06 -10.03 -10.91
N SER A 302 -15.03 -9.19 -11.07
CA SER A 302 -13.64 -9.59 -10.77
C SER A 302 -13.42 -9.79 -9.27
N ARG A 303 -14.08 -8.99 -8.45
CA ARG A 303 -14.01 -9.05 -6.99
C ARG A 303 -14.61 -10.34 -6.43
N SER A 304 -15.74 -10.79 -6.98
CA SER A 304 -16.44 -12.01 -6.52
C SER A 304 -15.66 -13.31 -6.76
N ARG A 305 -14.64 -13.29 -7.60
CA ARG A 305 -13.76 -14.44 -7.86
C ARG A 305 -12.86 -14.82 -6.68
N ARG A 306 -12.69 -13.94 -5.68
CA ARG A 306 -11.73 -14.13 -4.60
C ARG A 306 -12.42 -14.31 -3.25
N VAL A 307 -11.93 -15.28 -2.49
CA VAL A 307 -12.35 -15.56 -1.11
C VAL A 307 -11.92 -14.43 -0.14
N ASN A 308 -10.86 -13.70 -0.46
CA ASN A 308 -10.37 -12.55 0.33
C ASN A 308 -10.89 -11.24 -0.25
N ASN A 309 -11.78 -10.59 0.49
CA ASN A 309 -12.38 -9.28 0.14
C ASN A 309 -11.40 -8.09 0.17
N TYR A 310 -10.10 -8.31 0.13
CA TYR A 310 -9.15 -7.20 0.11
C TYR A 310 -9.18 -6.54 -1.28
N PRO A 311 -9.49 -5.23 -1.39
CA PRO A 311 -9.69 -4.57 -2.68
C PRO A 311 -8.50 -4.69 -3.63
N THR A 312 -7.29 -4.83 -3.10
CA THR A 312 -6.07 -4.87 -3.90
C THR A 312 -5.69 -6.28 -4.40
N SER A 313 -6.32 -7.34 -3.86
CA SER A 313 -5.94 -8.73 -4.22
C SER A 313 -6.34 -9.10 -5.65
N TRP A 314 -7.45 -8.58 -6.15
CA TRP A 314 -7.92 -8.82 -7.52
C TRP A 314 -7.40 -7.79 -8.51
N LEU A 315 -7.09 -6.55 -8.04
CA LEU A 315 -6.51 -5.49 -8.88
C LEU A 315 -5.17 -5.89 -9.50
N SER A 316 -4.39 -6.73 -8.82
CA SER A 316 -3.11 -7.23 -9.36
C SER A 316 -3.27 -7.98 -10.68
N GLU A 317 -4.44 -8.60 -10.93
CA GLU A 317 -4.75 -9.26 -12.19
C GLU A 317 -4.97 -8.26 -13.34
N TRP A 318 -5.30 -7.01 -13.02
CA TRP A 318 -5.56 -5.95 -13.99
C TRP A 318 -4.31 -5.10 -14.29
N VAL A 319 -3.22 -5.28 -13.53
CA VAL A 319 -1.96 -4.55 -13.77
C VAL A 319 -1.43 -4.74 -15.19
N PRO A 320 -1.46 -5.97 -15.78
CA PRO A 320 -1.03 -6.16 -17.16
C PRO A 320 -1.92 -5.44 -18.21
N ALA A 321 -3.14 -5.02 -17.84
CA ALA A 321 -3.96 -4.16 -18.71
C ALA A 321 -3.40 -2.73 -18.85
N GLY A 322 -2.34 -2.41 -18.09
CA GLY A 322 -1.63 -1.15 -18.22
C GLY A 322 -2.16 -0.02 -17.34
N PRO A 323 -1.45 1.11 -17.36
CA PRO A 323 -1.66 2.17 -16.39
C PRO A 323 -3.03 2.83 -16.49
N ARG A 324 -3.60 2.96 -17.69
CA ARG A 324 -4.92 3.59 -17.91
C ARG A 324 -6.05 2.83 -17.23
N VAL A 325 -6.13 1.52 -17.45
CA VAL A 325 -7.16 0.65 -16.87
C VAL A 325 -6.97 0.53 -15.35
N THR A 326 -5.72 0.33 -14.94
CA THR A 326 -5.36 0.20 -13.52
C THR A 326 -5.65 1.48 -12.74
N SER A 327 -5.34 2.65 -13.31
CA SER A 327 -5.64 3.96 -12.70
C SER A 327 -7.13 4.15 -12.49
N ARG A 328 -7.95 3.84 -13.50
CA ARG A 328 -9.42 3.94 -13.41
C ARG A 328 -9.98 2.98 -12.34
N ALA A 329 -9.47 1.76 -12.30
CA ALA A 329 -9.89 0.78 -11.30
C ALA A 329 -9.49 1.20 -9.88
N LEU A 330 -8.29 1.74 -9.69
CA LEU A 330 -7.84 2.29 -8.40
C LEU A 330 -8.67 3.50 -7.96
N ALA A 331 -9.03 4.39 -8.87
CA ALA A 331 -9.90 5.53 -8.57
C ALA A 331 -11.28 5.06 -8.09
N ALA A 332 -11.85 4.05 -8.72
CA ALA A 332 -13.17 3.52 -8.37
C ALA A 332 -13.19 2.81 -7.00
N VAL A 333 -12.11 2.13 -6.59
CA VAL A 333 -12.03 1.49 -5.27
C VAL A 333 -11.49 2.41 -4.17
N ALA A 334 -11.10 3.63 -4.51
CA ALA A 334 -10.50 4.58 -3.57
C ALA A 334 -11.28 4.75 -2.24
N PRO A 335 -12.64 4.85 -2.24
CA PRO A 335 -13.41 5.00 -1.00
C PRO A 335 -13.28 3.81 -0.03
N GLU A 336 -12.95 2.63 -0.55
CA GLU A 336 -12.84 1.40 0.24
C GLU A 336 -11.42 1.16 0.76
N LEU A 337 -10.45 1.90 0.24
CA LEU A 337 -9.05 1.76 0.61
C LEU A 337 -8.78 2.45 1.95
N THR A 338 -7.92 1.84 2.77
CA THR A 338 -7.35 2.54 3.90
C THR A 338 -6.54 3.75 3.40
N TRP A 339 -6.43 4.80 4.19
CA TRP A 339 -5.68 6.00 3.80
C TRP A 339 -4.22 5.70 3.43
N ILE A 340 -3.59 4.70 4.06
CA ILE A 340 -2.25 4.20 3.68
C ILE A 340 -2.24 3.58 2.29
N ALA A 341 -3.28 2.83 1.94
CA ALA A 341 -3.41 2.28 0.60
C ALA A 341 -3.71 3.39 -0.43
N GLN A 342 -4.56 4.36 -0.07
CA GLN A 342 -4.80 5.54 -0.89
C GLN A 342 -3.51 6.32 -1.16
N LEU A 343 -2.66 6.51 -0.14
CA LEU A 343 -1.34 7.11 -0.29
C LEU A 343 -0.45 6.29 -1.23
N ARG A 344 -0.37 4.98 -1.02
CA ARG A 344 0.47 4.07 -1.82
C ARG A 344 0.12 4.09 -3.29
N PHE A 345 -1.17 4.00 -3.61
CA PHE A 345 -1.67 3.98 -4.98
C PHE A 345 -1.90 5.39 -5.56
N GLY A 346 -1.80 6.42 -4.76
CA GLY A 346 -2.06 7.80 -5.16
C GLY A 346 -3.51 8.06 -5.58
N THR A 347 -4.49 7.34 -5.00
CA THR A 347 -5.90 7.43 -5.38
C THR A 347 -6.57 8.75 -4.99
N THR A 348 -5.91 9.56 -4.19
CA THR A 348 -6.30 10.93 -3.86
C THR A 348 -5.84 11.97 -4.89
N THR A 349 -5.16 11.54 -5.95
CA THR A 349 -4.70 12.38 -7.06
C THR A 349 -5.41 12.02 -8.36
N ALA A 350 -5.29 12.87 -9.37
CA ALA A 350 -5.89 12.62 -10.69
C ALA A 350 -5.32 11.42 -11.45
N ALA A 351 -4.17 10.89 -11.03
CA ALA A 351 -3.48 9.79 -11.69
C ALA A 351 -3.05 8.70 -10.70
N PRO A 352 -3.99 7.90 -10.17
CA PRO A 352 -3.66 6.71 -9.39
C PRO A 352 -2.79 5.74 -10.18
N ALA A 353 -1.84 5.08 -9.51
CA ALA A 353 -0.96 4.13 -10.15
C ALA A 353 -0.68 2.91 -9.26
N TRP A 354 -0.50 1.75 -9.89
CA TRP A 354 -0.01 0.56 -9.22
C TRP A 354 1.46 0.73 -8.84
N PRO A 355 1.92 0.19 -7.70
CA PRO A 355 3.33 0.28 -7.30
C PRO A 355 4.24 -0.43 -8.31
N ILE A 356 5.09 0.32 -8.97
CA ILE A 356 6.05 -0.18 -9.97
C ILE A 356 7.49 0.26 -9.69
N LEU A 357 7.70 1.10 -8.67
CA LEU A 357 9.04 1.58 -8.34
C LEU A 357 9.90 0.44 -7.81
N SER A 358 11.10 0.34 -8.35
CA SER A 358 12.12 -0.58 -7.85
C SER A 358 12.66 -0.12 -6.49
N ASP A 359 13.29 -1.03 -5.75
CA ASP A 359 13.95 -0.66 -4.49
C ASP A 359 15.04 0.40 -4.71
N GLU A 360 15.70 0.41 -5.87
CA GLU A 360 16.69 1.42 -6.24
C GLU A 360 16.07 2.81 -6.40
N ASP A 361 14.88 2.91 -7.02
CA ASP A 361 14.15 4.17 -7.16
C ASP A 361 13.73 4.71 -5.80
N VAL A 362 13.26 3.82 -4.91
CA VAL A 362 12.88 4.19 -3.54
C VAL A 362 14.10 4.66 -2.75
N GLN A 363 15.24 3.98 -2.87
CA GLN A 363 16.50 4.40 -2.24
C GLN A 363 16.97 5.75 -2.77
N ARG A 364 16.83 5.99 -4.07
CA ARG A 364 17.13 7.28 -4.71
C ARG A 364 16.25 8.40 -4.17
N ARG A 365 14.93 8.16 -4.01
CA ARG A 365 14.02 9.09 -3.34
C ARG A 365 14.42 9.33 -1.88
N ALA A 366 14.76 8.28 -1.14
CA ALA A 366 15.17 8.36 0.26
C ALA A 366 16.50 9.10 0.46
N ALA A 367 17.40 9.03 -0.52
CA ALA A 367 18.63 9.83 -0.49
C ALA A 367 18.35 11.33 -0.56
N ARG A 368 17.27 11.74 -1.22
CA ARG A 368 16.81 13.14 -1.35
C ARG A 368 16.02 13.66 -0.14
N LEU A 369 15.68 12.76 0.80
CA LEU A 369 14.84 13.08 1.96
C LEU A 369 15.67 13.18 3.24
N PRO A 370 15.50 14.26 4.03
CA PRO A 370 15.96 14.29 5.40
C PRO A 370 15.14 13.31 6.25
N ALA A 371 15.71 12.83 7.36
CA ALA A 371 14.97 11.95 8.27
C ALA A 371 13.81 12.65 9.00
N MET A 372 13.81 13.99 9.04
CA MET A 372 12.69 14.83 9.44
C MET A 372 12.32 15.74 8.27
N LEU A 373 11.06 15.74 7.88
CA LEU A 373 10.54 16.57 6.79
C LEU A 373 10.90 18.05 7.01
N TRP A 374 11.19 18.76 5.94
CA TRP A 374 11.51 20.19 5.94
C TRP A 374 10.44 21.02 6.69
N PRO A 375 10.82 22.04 7.43
CA PRO A 375 9.87 22.85 8.22
C PRO A 375 8.75 23.46 7.37
N SER A 376 9.08 24.10 6.25
CA SER A 376 8.10 24.74 5.36
C SER A 376 7.13 23.72 4.75
N TRP A 377 7.63 22.56 4.34
CA TRP A 377 6.79 21.47 3.83
C TRP A 377 5.91 20.85 4.93
N THR A 378 6.44 20.76 6.15
CA THR A 378 5.63 20.32 7.30
C THR A 378 4.47 21.28 7.56
N MET A 379 4.72 22.58 7.44
CA MET A 379 3.71 23.61 7.61
C MET A 379 2.61 23.53 6.54
N ARG A 380 2.98 23.31 5.27
CA ARG A 380 2.03 23.15 4.16
C ARG A 380 1.20 21.88 4.26
N LEU A 381 1.79 20.80 4.76
CA LEU A 381 1.15 19.48 4.82
C LEU A 381 0.21 19.31 6.00
N LEU A 382 0.50 19.95 7.13
CA LEU A 382 -0.23 19.69 8.37
C LEU A 382 -1.26 20.77 8.66
N PRO A 383 -2.55 20.39 8.78
CA PRO A 383 -3.55 21.31 9.27
C PRO A 383 -3.24 21.72 10.71
N ARG A 384 -3.92 22.77 11.17
CA ARG A 384 -3.78 23.26 12.55
C ARG A 384 -4.07 22.13 13.54
N LEU A 385 -3.03 21.66 14.24
CA LEU A 385 -3.16 20.63 15.26
C LEU A 385 -3.49 21.26 16.62
N PRO A 386 -4.28 20.60 17.49
CA PRO A 386 -4.46 21.04 18.87
C PRO A 386 -3.15 21.00 19.65
N ASP A 387 -2.87 22.03 20.43
CA ASP A 387 -1.58 22.38 21.04
C ASP A 387 -0.92 21.35 21.99
N SER A 388 -1.35 20.13 22.10
CA SER A 388 -0.82 19.29 23.19
C SER A 388 -0.55 17.81 22.88
N VAL A 389 -0.87 17.35 21.65
CA VAL A 389 -0.93 15.90 21.45
C VAL A 389 0.35 15.30 20.89
N PHE A 390 1.17 16.08 20.17
CA PHE A 390 2.35 15.51 19.48
C PHE A 390 3.61 16.38 19.59
N ARG A 391 4.75 15.72 19.70
CA ARG A 391 6.02 16.38 19.46
C ARG A 391 6.21 16.56 17.95
N MET A 392 6.36 17.79 17.50
CA MET A 392 6.50 18.14 16.09
C MET A 392 7.61 17.36 15.37
N SER A 393 8.72 17.05 16.04
CA SER A 393 9.80 16.21 15.49
C SER A 393 9.30 14.80 15.10
N GLY A 394 8.43 14.21 15.91
CA GLY A 394 7.83 12.90 15.60
C GLY A 394 6.92 12.98 14.37
N VAL A 395 6.11 14.03 14.27
CA VAL A 395 5.24 14.26 13.11
C VAL A 395 6.06 14.44 11.84
N ARG A 396 7.12 15.24 11.88
CA ARG A 396 8.04 15.44 10.74
C ARG A 396 8.72 14.17 10.28
N ARG A 397 9.16 13.31 11.21
CA ARG A 397 9.72 11.98 10.89
C ARG A 397 8.69 11.08 10.23
N THR A 398 7.45 11.10 10.73
CA THR A 398 6.36 10.32 10.13
C THR A 398 6.07 10.78 8.70
N CYS A 399 5.95 12.07 8.46
CA CYS A 399 5.72 12.60 7.11
C CYS A 399 6.88 12.26 6.15
N ALA A 400 8.13 12.31 6.62
CA ALA A 400 9.28 11.89 5.81
C ALA A 400 9.19 10.40 5.42
N ALA A 401 8.82 9.52 6.36
CA ALA A 401 8.63 8.09 6.07
C ALA A 401 7.45 7.84 5.11
N LEU A 402 6.35 8.57 5.27
CA LEU A 402 5.19 8.46 4.39
C LEU A 402 5.50 8.85 2.95
N LEU A 403 6.46 9.74 2.70
CA LEU A 403 6.92 10.08 1.35
C LEU A 403 7.61 8.94 0.61
N LEU A 404 8.05 7.89 1.32
CA LEU A 404 8.61 6.70 0.69
C LEU A 404 7.56 5.67 0.27
N MET A 405 6.30 5.84 0.64
CA MET A 405 5.24 4.88 0.36
C MET A 405 4.59 5.00 -1.03
N PRO A 406 4.39 6.21 -1.60
CA PRO A 406 3.75 6.33 -2.90
C PRO A 406 4.50 5.58 -4.01
N GLY A 407 3.77 4.73 -4.73
CA GLY A 407 4.31 3.94 -5.84
C GLY A 407 5.23 2.78 -5.44
N THR A 408 5.29 2.41 -4.14
CA THR A 408 6.18 1.36 -3.61
C THR A 408 5.41 0.27 -2.89
N THR A 409 6.06 -0.88 -2.70
CA THR A 409 5.54 -1.98 -1.86
C THR A 409 5.99 -1.88 -0.40
N TRP A 410 6.88 -0.93 -0.08
CA TRP A 410 7.41 -0.75 1.28
C TRP A 410 6.32 -0.48 2.30
N ASP A 411 6.49 -1.03 3.49
CA ASP A 411 5.66 -0.68 4.63
C ASP A 411 6.26 0.50 5.42
N TYR A 412 5.49 1.01 6.38
CA TYR A 412 5.91 2.14 7.20
C TYR A 412 7.17 1.82 8.05
N SER A 413 7.33 0.56 8.49
CA SER A 413 8.48 0.14 9.29
C SER A 413 9.76 0.14 8.46
N GLN A 414 9.69 -0.38 7.24
CA GLN A 414 10.81 -0.35 6.28
C GLN A 414 11.20 1.09 5.97
N ALA A 415 10.24 1.96 5.70
CA ALA A 415 10.48 3.36 5.41
C ALA A 415 11.14 4.11 6.58
N THR A 416 10.67 3.90 7.82
CA THR A 416 11.26 4.52 9.01
C THR A 416 12.67 4.01 9.31
N GLN A 417 12.89 2.70 9.16
CA GLN A 417 14.20 2.10 9.38
C GLN A 417 15.22 2.63 8.37
N PHE A 418 14.86 2.73 7.11
CA PHE A 418 15.74 3.23 6.05
C PHE A 418 16.17 4.70 6.27
N LEU A 419 15.27 5.53 6.80
CA LEU A 419 15.58 6.91 7.16
C LEU A 419 16.38 7.06 8.47
N GLY A 420 16.73 5.95 9.14
CA GLY A 420 17.43 5.99 10.42
C GLY A 420 16.55 6.39 11.61
N ASN A 421 15.23 6.33 11.45
CA ASN A 421 14.25 6.73 12.46
C ASN A 421 13.81 5.54 13.34
N GLY A 422 14.71 4.71 13.82
CA GLY A 422 14.45 3.46 14.56
C GLY A 422 13.64 3.52 15.86
N GLY A 423 12.96 4.62 16.14
CA GLY A 423 12.07 4.77 17.30
C GLY A 423 10.61 4.41 16.94
N LYS A 424 9.95 3.66 17.81
CA LYS A 424 8.50 3.41 17.73
C LYS A 424 7.74 4.73 17.89
N PHE A 425 7.42 5.39 16.80
CA PHE A 425 6.42 6.46 16.83
C PHE A 425 5.04 5.82 16.86
N PRO A 426 4.12 6.24 17.76
CA PRO A 426 2.78 5.64 17.81
C PRO A 426 2.00 6.03 16.55
N ARG A 427 2.05 5.16 15.55
CA ARG A 427 1.28 5.29 14.30
C ARG A 427 -0.19 5.56 14.58
N ASP A 428 -0.75 4.87 15.59
CA ASP A 428 -2.17 4.98 15.95
C ASP A 428 -2.60 6.40 16.35
N VAL A 429 -1.69 7.16 16.95
CA VAL A 429 -1.96 8.54 17.38
C VAL A 429 -1.94 9.49 16.19
N PHE A 430 -1.02 9.27 15.25
CA PHE A 430 -0.96 10.02 14.01
C PHE A 430 -2.18 9.73 13.12
N ASP A 431 -2.53 8.45 12.96
CA ASP A 431 -3.70 8.01 12.21
C ASP A 431 -5.01 8.59 12.79
N ALA A 432 -5.14 8.66 14.11
CA ALA A 432 -6.30 9.23 14.78
C ALA A 432 -6.42 10.75 14.55
N THR A 433 -5.30 11.46 14.52
CA THR A 433 -5.28 12.91 14.26
C THR A 433 -5.61 13.23 12.81
N LEU A 434 -5.04 12.48 11.86
CA LEU A 434 -5.29 12.67 10.43
C LEU A 434 -6.74 12.35 10.05
N ARG A 435 -7.35 11.33 10.65
CA ARG A 435 -8.77 11.00 10.39
C ARG A 435 -9.72 12.12 10.77
N ARG A 436 -9.35 12.97 11.73
CA ARG A 436 -10.16 14.14 12.15
C ARG A 436 -10.03 15.36 11.24
N HIS A 437 -8.93 15.46 10.48
CA HIS A 437 -8.54 16.69 9.78
C HIS A 437 -8.40 16.56 8.26
N GLY A 438 -8.97 15.53 7.63
CA GLY A 438 -8.95 15.36 6.18
C GLY A 438 -7.71 14.62 5.66
N PRO A 439 -7.64 13.29 5.83
CA PRO A 439 -6.50 12.48 5.40
C PRO A 439 -6.28 12.47 3.87
N ALA A 440 -7.32 12.77 3.10
CA ALA A 440 -7.25 12.72 1.63
C ALA A 440 -6.37 13.84 1.06
N GLU A 441 -6.49 15.07 1.55
CA GLU A 441 -5.70 16.22 1.08
C GLU A 441 -4.22 16.06 1.42
N LEU A 442 -3.93 15.60 2.65
CA LEU A 442 -2.56 15.27 3.05
C LEU A 442 -1.98 14.14 2.17
N ALA A 443 -2.75 13.08 1.92
CA ALA A 443 -2.30 11.98 1.08
C ALA A 443 -2.03 12.46 -0.35
N ALA A 444 -2.90 13.31 -0.92
CA ALA A 444 -2.70 13.89 -2.25
C ALA A 444 -1.39 14.69 -2.33
N THR A 445 -1.17 15.60 -1.37
CA THR A 445 0.04 16.43 -1.36
C THR A 445 1.31 15.61 -1.16
N LEU A 446 1.28 14.56 -0.29
CA LEU A 446 2.40 13.64 -0.12
C LEU A 446 2.71 12.84 -1.42
N VAL A 447 1.69 12.39 -2.14
CA VAL A 447 1.88 11.71 -3.44
C VAL A 447 2.51 12.65 -4.45
N LEU A 448 2.02 13.89 -4.56
CA LEU A 448 2.55 14.88 -5.50
C LEU A 448 4.00 15.23 -5.15
N LEU A 449 4.31 15.44 -3.88
CA LEU A 449 5.68 15.72 -3.43
C LEU A 449 6.62 14.53 -3.69
N ALA A 450 6.18 13.30 -3.46
CA ALA A 450 6.96 12.11 -3.76
C ALA A 450 7.29 12.01 -5.25
N ARG A 451 6.31 12.23 -6.13
CA ARG A 451 6.50 12.26 -7.59
C ARG A 451 7.42 13.41 -8.03
N ALA A 452 7.27 14.58 -7.44
CA ALA A 452 8.15 15.71 -7.72
C ALA A 452 9.61 15.39 -7.33
N LEU A 453 9.82 14.76 -6.17
CA LEU A 453 11.13 14.30 -5.76
C LEU A 453 11.72 13.23 -6.70
N ASP A 454 10.90 12.40 -7.33
CA ASP A 454 11.38 11.44 -8.33
C ASP A 454 11.80 12.12 -9.64
N SER A 455 11.06 13.16 -10.04
CA SER A 455 11.21 13.82 -11.35
C SER A 455 12.29 14.91 -11.36
N HIS A 456 12.59 15.53 -10.20
CA HIS A 456 13.51 16.68 -10.12
C HIS A 456 14.79 16.31 -9.37
N PRO A 457 15.95 16.84 -9.76
CA PRO A 457 17.18 16.63 -9.02
C PRO A 457 17.16 17.36 -7.68
N ALA A 458 17.72 16.74 -6.65
CA ALA A 458 17.96 17.38 -5.35
C ALA A 458 19.48 17.62 -5.16
N PRO A 459 19.89 18.79 -4.68
CA PRO A 459 21.32 19.10 -4.52
C PRO A 459 21.96 18.44 -3.29
N ILE A 460 21.14 17.81 -2.40
CA ILE A 460 21.60 17.16 -1.18
C ILE A 460 21.33 15.66 -1.24
N ASP A 461 22.33 14.87 -0.91
CA ASP A 461 22.23 13.43 -0.64
C ASP A 461 22.25 13.17 0.87
N TYR A 462 21.09 13.08 1.48
CA TYR A 462 20.96 12.81 2.91
C TYR A 462 21.39 11.38 3.29
N ALA A 463 21.37 10.41 2.38
CA ALA A 463 21.87 9.07 2.65
C ALA A 463 23.39 9.11 2.83
N ARG A 464 24.11 9.80 1.97
CA ARG A 464 25.56 10.05 2.09
C ARG A 464 25.88 10.81 3.37
N ARG A 465 25.11 11.84 3.73
CA ARG A 465 25.31 12.58 4.97
C ARG A 465 25.09 11.71 6.21
N ARG A 466 24.04 10.91 6.24
CA ARG A 466 23.79 9.95 7.34
C ARG A 466 24.91 8.93 7.52
N ALA A 467 25.57 8.52 6.44
CA ALA A 467 26.70 7.60 6.49
C ALA A 467 28.00 8.27 6.99
N LYS A 468 28.16 9.57 6.80
CA LYS A 468 29.40 10.31 7.12
C LYS A 468 29.36 11.02 8.47
N PHE A 469 28.21 11.55 8.87
CA PHE A 469 28.10 12.40 10.06
C PHE A 469 27.44 11.68 11.24
N SER A 470 28.11 11.80 12.40
CA SER A 470 27.64 11.32 13.70
C SER A 470 28.18 12.27 14.79
N GLU A 471 27.75 12.11 16.04
CA GLU A 471 28.30 12.88 17.17
C GLU A 471 29.83 12.73 17.30
N ALA A 472 30.38 11.58 16.87
CA ALA A 472 31.82 11.31 16.92
C ALA A 472 32.61 11.92 15.75
N THR A 473 31.96 12.11 14.59
CA THR A 473 32.67 12.54 13.37
C THR A 473 32.53 14.02 13.06
N ILE A 474 31.57 14.73 13.66
CA ILE A 474 31.46 16.18 13.48
C ILE A 474 32.59 16.92 14.20
N THR A 475 33.15 17.91 13.52
CA THR A 475 34.07 18.87 14.11
C THR A 475 33.26 20.12 14.53
N PHE A 476 33.62 20.67 15.71
CA PHE A 476 33.03 21.91 16.21
C PHE A 476 34.16 22.81 16.76
N ASP A 477 34.31 23.96 16.13
CA ASP A 477 35.32 24.92 16.56
C ASP A 477 34.93 25.63 17.86
N LEU A 478 35.40 25.03 18.97
CA LEU A 478 35.14 25.57 20.31
C LEU A 478 35.77 26.96 20.49
N GLY A 479 36.93 27.22 19.86
CA GLY A 479 37.64 28.50 19.96
C GLY A 479 36.86 29.63 19.29
N ALA A 480 36.36 29.36 18.06
CA ALA A 480 35.51 30.32 17.37
C ALA A 480 34.18 30.58 18.14
N TYR A 481 33.59 29.52 18.71
CA TYR A 481 32.38 29.67 19.54
C TYR A 481 32.65 30.45 20.82
N GLN A 482 33.78 30.26 21.48
CA GLN A 482 34.19 31.06 22.65
C GLN A 482 34.43 32.50 22.30
N ASN A 483 34.99 32.82 21.14
CA ASN A 483 35.18 34.17 20.62
C ASN A 483 33.80 34.84 20.37
N TYR A 484 32.90 34.11 19.67
CA TYR A 484 31.53 34.58 19.45
C TYR A 484 30.83 34.91 20.79
N CYS A 485 30.92 34.00 21.78
CA CYS A 485 30.31 34.24 23.09
C CYS A 485 30.90 35.46 23.80
N ARG A 486 32.21 35.72 23.66
CA ARG A 486 32.86 36.93 24.25
C ARG A 486 32.36 38.20 23.58
N GLN A 487 32.20 38.22 22.26
CA GLN A 487 31.71 39.35 21.51
C GLN A 487 30.26 39.73 21.88
N HIS A 488 29.43 38.73 22.15
CA HIS A 488 28.01 38.86 22.44
C HIS A 488 27.67 38.79 23.96
N ALA A 489 28.67 38.88 24.84
CA ALA A 489 28.52 38.79 26.29
C ALA A 489 27.80 37.53 26.79
N LEU A 490 27.96 36.41 26.06
CA LEU A 490 27.37 35.11 26.35
C LEU A 490 28.35 34.21 27.10
N ARG A 491 27.86 33.14 27.75
CA ARG A 491 28.70 32.13 28.40
C ARG A 491 28.81 30.88 27.55
N ALA A 492 29.99 30.45 27.19
CA ALA A 492 30.30 29.19 26.54
C ALA A 492 30.41 28.05 27.57
N GLY A 493 29.30 27.70 28.21
CA GLY A 493 29.31 26.58 29.16
C GLY A 493 29.14 25.19 28.42
N PRO A 494 29.48 24.06 29.10
CA PRO A 494 29.42 22.72 28.48
C PRO A 494 28.06 22.39 27.87
N VAL A 495 26.99 22.76 28.53
CA VAL A 495 25.60 22.53 28.06
C VAL A 495 25.32 23.31 26.80
N GLN A 496 25.80 24.56 26.68
CA GLN A 496 25.62 25.36 25.48
C GLN A 496 26.41 24.80 24.30
N VAL A 497 27.64 24.34 24.54
CA VAL A 497 28.44 23.66 23.51
C VAL A 497 27.78 22.38 23.02
N GLU A 498 27.21 21.57 23.93
CA GLU A 498 26.46 20.36 23.57
C GLU A 498 25.24 20.72 22.71
N ARG A 499 24.50 21.76 23.03
CA ARG A 499 23.37 22.27 22.24
C ARG A 499 23.82 22.72 20.85
N MET A 500 24.94 23.42 20.74
CA MET A 500 25.50 23.83 19.45
C MET A 500 25.88 22.64 18.58
N ARG A 501 26.60 21.67 19.14
CA ARG A 501 26.95 20.42 18.44
C ARG A 501 25.71 19.66 17.98
N TRP A 502 24.70 19.56 18.83
CA TRP A 502 23.43 18.94 18.49
C TRP A 502 22.74 19.68 17.33
N ARG A 503 22.73 21.02 17.37
CA ARG A 503 22.12 21.81 16.28
C ARG A 503 22.90 21.71 14.98
N LEU A 504 24.20 21.69 15.03
CA LEU A 504 25.07 21.47 13.88
C LEU A 504 24.77 20.12 13.21
N LEU A 505 24.70 19.08 14.02
CA LEU A 505 24.38 17.74 13.50
C LEU A 505 22.98 17.67 12.90
N ARG A 506 22.02 18.37 13.50
CA ARG A 506 20.68 18.49 12.96
C ARG A 506 20.66 19.21 11.60
N LEU A 507 21.45 20.25 11.42
CA LEU A 507 21.60 20.93 10.12
C LEU A 507 22.17 19.98 9.05
N LEU A 508 23.21 19.21 9.39
CA LEU A 508 23.88 18.30 8.47
C LEU A 508 22.99 17.12 8.07
N LEU A 509 22.28 16.52 9.02
CA LEU A 509 21.49 15.30 8.81
C LEU A 509 20.04 15.57 8.40
N GLY A 510 19.53 16.79 8.63
CA GLY A 510 18.10 17.05 8.53
C GLY A 510 17.28 16.23 9.52
N ALA A 511 17.84 15.86 10.67
CA ALA A 511 17.22 15.03 11.69
C ALA A 511 17.75 15.36 13.08
N ASP A 512 16.96 15.07 14.11
CA ASP A 512 17.45 15.12 15.47
C ASP A 512 18.47 14.00 15.67
N PRO A 513 19.69 14.30 16.15
CA PRO A 513 20.68 13.27 16.43
C PRO A 513 20.22 12.37 17.58
N GLY A 514 20.60 11.09 17.48
CA GLY A 514 20.36 10.08 18.49
C GLY A 514 19.14 9.19 18.27
N THR A 515 19.29 7.91 18.63
CA THR A 515 18.24 6.87 18.56
C THR A 515 17.27 6.90 19.75
N SER A 516 17.45 7.82 20.68
CA SER A 516 16.62 7.94 21.87
C SER A 516 15.22 8.45 21.50
N SER A 517 14.20 7.69 21.89
CA SER A 517 12.78 8.08 21.77
C SER A 517 12.40 9.36 22.54
N ARG A 518 13.35 9.98 23.20
CA ARG A 518 13.20 11.22 23.98
C ARG A 518 14.25 12.22 23.56
N THR A 519 13.96 13.03 22.56
CA THR A 519 14.66 14.30 22.39
C THR A 519 14.52 15.07 23.70
N PRO A 520 15.64 15.47 24.36
CA PRO A 520 15.52 16.25 25.59
C PRO A 520 14.71 17.53 25.34
N THR A 521 13.84 17.90 26.27
CA THR A 521 13.00 19.10 26.14
C THR A 521 13.80 20.35 25.86
N TRP A 522 15.02 20.45 26.39
CA TRP A 522 15.93 21.57 26.16
C TRP A 522 16.40 21.68 24.69
N CYS A 523 16.38 20.59 23.93
CA CYS A 523 16.73 20.64 22.49
C CYS A 523 15.65 21.31 21.65
N THR A 524 14.39 21.10 21.98
CA THR A 524 13.26 21.74 21.31
C THR A 524 13.15 23.23 21.66
N ASP A 525 13.36 23.57 22.93
CA ASP A 525 13.30 24.95 23.39
C ASP A 525 14.47 25.79 22.86
N PHE A 526 15.64 25.19 22.69
CA PHE A 526 16.85 25.89 22.24
C PHE A 526 16.75 26.41 20.80
N SER A 527 16.05 25.72 19.92
CA SER A 527 15.83 26.14 18.53
C SER A 527 15.12 27.48 18.42
N HIS A 528 14.45 27.92 19.49
CA HIS A 528 13.73 29.18 19.53
C HIS A 528 14.58 30.36 20.05
N HIS A 529 15.84 30.12 20.42
CA HIS A 529 16.75 31.13 20.97
C HIS A 529 17.97 31.40 20.09
N LEU A 530 17.93 30.95 18.84
CA LEU A 530 19.00 31.21 17.87
C LEU A 530 18.74 32.57 17.20
N ASN A 531 19.70 33.48 17.30
CA ASN A 531 19.72 34.72 16.53
C ASN A 531 20.40 34.51 15.18
N ASP A 532 20.31 35.50 14.30
CA ASP A 532 20.84 35.43 12.94
C ASP A 532 22.36 35.19 12.94
N ASP A 533 23.12 35.89 13.78
CA ASP A 533 24.59 35.73 13.88
C ASP A 533 24.99 34.33 14.34
N LEU A 534 24.22 33.72 15.25
CA LEU A 534 24.48 32.36 15.74
C LEU A 534 24.08 31.31 14.71
N MET A 535 23.04 31.58 13.92
CA MET A 535 22.67 30.75 12.79
C MET A 535 23.73 30.81 11.69
N GLU A 536 24.22 31.96 11.34
CA GLU A 536 25.31 32.15 10.38
C GLU A 536 26.56 31.39 10.83
N PHE A 537 26.96 31.57 12.10
CA PHE A 537 28.06 30.78 12.69
C PHE A 537 27.85 29.26 12.55
N LEU A 538 26.64 28.76 12.81
CA LEU A 538 26.33 27.33 12.65
C LEU A 538 26.35 26.86 11.19
N PHE A 539 25.90 27.71 10.27
CA PHE A 539 25.96 27.42 8.84
C PHE A 539 27.41 27.35 8.34
N ASP A 540 28.29 28.25 8.81
CA ASP A 540 29.74 28.21 8.50
C ASP A 540 30.38 26.93 9.02
N GLN A 541 30.08 26.56 10.28
CA GLN A 541 30.55 25.28 10.86
C GLN A 541 30.03 24.07 10.08
N ALA A 542 28.78 24.10 9.60
CA ALA A 542 28.22 23.02 8.79
C ALA A 542 28.90 22.95 7.41
N ALA A 543 29.11 24.08 6.76
CA ALA A 543 29.83 24.16 5.48
C ALA A 543 31.25 23.62 5.59
N GLU A 544 31.98 23.96 6.66
CA GLU A 544 33.34 23.44 6.88
C GLU A 544 33.35 21.92 7.15
N ASN A 545 32.36 21.39 7.89
CA ASN A 545 32.18 19.95 8.05
C ASN A 545 31.90 19.24 6.72
N LEU A 546 31.06 19.82 5.85
CA LEU A 546 30.80 19.27 4.52
C LEU A 546 32.09 19.24 3.68
N LYS A 547 32.81 20.36 3.67
CA LYS A 547 34.07 20.50 2.91
C LYS A 547 35.15 19.54 3.39
N SER A 548 35.33 19.40 4.71
CA SER A 548 36.32 18.47 5.28
C SER A 548 36.05 17.01 4.96
N HIS A 549 34.80 16.65 4.65
CA HIS A 549 34.40 15.32 4.19
C HIS A 549 34.28 15.19 2.67
N GLY A 550 34.73 16.20 1.90
CA GLY A 550 34.71 16.20 0.43
C GLY A 550 33.29 16.30 -0.15
N ILE A 551 32.35 16.94 0.58
CA ILE A 551 30.97 17.09 0.15
C ILE A 551 30.75 18.54 -0.31
N THR A 552 30.39 18.70 -1.60
CA THR A 552 30.17 20.02 -2.24
C THR A 552 28.68 20.41 -2.30
N GLU A 553 27.88 19.94 -1.37
CA GLU A 553 26.45 20.22 -1.27
C GLU A 553 26.17 21.48 -0.47
N PRO A 554 25.03 22.17 -0.72
CA PRO A 554 24.58 23.26 0.14
C PRO A 554 24.28 22.72 1.55
N VAL A 555 24.44 23.55 2.57
CA VAL A 555 24.18 23.16 3.98
C VAL A 555 22.73 22.74 4.16
N SER A 556 21.81 23.50 3.61
CA SER A 556 20.37 23.23 3.67
C SER A 556 19.72 23.42 2.31
N TRP A 557 18.65 22.68 2.06
CA TRP A 557 17.82 22.77 0.87
C TRP A 557 16.45 22.20 1.18
N GLN A 558 15.45 22.68 0.47
CA GLN A 558 14.10 22.12 0.45
C GLN A 558 13.51 22.25 -0.95
N PRO A 559 12.61 21.37 -1.37
CA PRO A 559 11.93 21.48 -2.66
C PRO A 559 11.18 22.80 -2.76
N PRO A 560 11.25 23.51 -3.90
CA PRO A 560 10.41 24.67 -4.15
C PRO A 560 8.92 24.29 -4.12
N SER A 561 8.07 25.17 -3.60
CA SER A 561 6.61 24.95 -3.60
C SER A 561 6.04 24.85 -5.01
N THR A 562 6.68 25.46 -5.98
CA THR A 562 6.34 25.46 -7.40
C THR A 562 6.48 24.08 -8.07
N TRP A 563 7.09 23.10 -7.42
CA TRP A 563 7.14 21.72 -7.94
C TRP A 563 5.79 21.02 -7.88
N ILE A 564 4.87 21.52 -7.08
CA ILE A 564 3.52 21.00 -6.95
C ILE A 564 2.53 22.09 -7.33
N ASP A 565 1.82 21.84 -8.42
CA ASP A 565 0.70 22.68 -8.84
C ASP A 565 -0.55 22.32 -8.00
N THR A 566 -0.72 23.04 -6.89
CA THR A 566 -1.90 22.89 -6.03
C THR A 566 -2.41 24.28 -5.64
N ALA A 567 -3.71 24.46 -5.75
CA ALA A 567 -4.35 25.72 -5.40
C ALA A 567 -4.47 25.92 -3.88
N THR A 568 -4.47 24.83 -3.09
CA THR A 568 -4.70 24.85 -1.64
C THR A 568 -3.80 23.86 -0.92
N TRP A 569 -3.24 24.27 0.21
CA TRP A 569 -2.46 23.41 1.10
C TRP A 569 -3.35 22.90 2.23
N PRO A 570 -3.21 21.63 2.66
CA PRO A 570 -3.93 21.12 3.84
C PRO A 570 -3.58 21.88 5.11
N GLY A 571 -2.35 22.40 5.20
CA GLY A 571 -1.85 23.24 6.29
C GLY A 571 -1.80 24.73 5.95
N ALA A 572 -0.89 25.44 6.56
CA ALA A 572 -0.66 26.86 6.30
C ALA A 572 0.46 27.08 5.28
N ASP A 573 0.28 28.03 4.39
CA ASP A 573 1.34 28.41 3.46
C ASP A 573 2.37 29.32 4.15
N PRO A 574 3.65 28.91 4.24
CA PRO A 574 4.72 29.73 4.79
C PRO A 574 4.90 31.07 4.04
N ASP A 575 4.64 31.05 2.72
CA ASP A 575 4.84 32.24 1.89
C ASP A 575 3.78 33.31 2.14
N SER A 576 2.69 32.97 2.85
CA SER A 576 1.67 33.95 3.31
C SER A 576 2.04 34.70 4.59
N ILE A 577 3.14 34.31 5.26
CA ILE A 577 3.58 35.00 6.50
C ILE A 577 4.46 36.20 6.16
N ASP A 578 4.04 37.34 6.63
CA ASP A 578 4.83 38.57 6.50
C ASP A 578 6.03 38.55 7.48
N ASN A 579 7.21 38.32 6.91
CA ASN A 579 8.47 38.23 7.65
C ASN A 579 8.87 39.56 8.31
N HIS A 580 8.44 40.69 7.75
CA HIS A 580 8.74 42.00 8.33
C HIS A 580 7.90 42.23 9.60
N VAL A 581 6.60 41.90 9.53
CA VAL A 581 5.72 41.99 10.70
C VAL A 581 6.20 40.99 11.77
N LEU A 582 6.57 39.77 11.39
CA LEU A 582 7.12 38.77 12.29
C LEU A 582 8.37 39.32 13.02
N SER A 583 9.36 39.79 12.28
CA SER A 583 10.61 40.29 12.83
C SER A 583 10.38 41.50 13.76
N THR A 584 9.49 42.42 13.39
CA THR A 584 9.15 43.60 14.20
C THR A 584 8.50 43.20 15.52
N MET A 585 7.54 42.25 15.49
CA MET A 585 6.87 41.78 16.71
C MET A 585 7.81 40.99 17.62
N MET A 586 8.75 40.22 17.04
CA MET A 586 9.77 39.51 17.77
C MET A 586 10.78 40.44 18.40
N ALA A 587 11.22 41.47 17.69
CA ALA A 587 12.10 42.53 18.22
C ALA A 587 11.45 43.30 19.35
N ALA A 588 10.14 43.52 19.32
CA ALA A 588 9.36 44.12 20.40
C ALA A 588 9.15 43.15 21.61
N GLY A 589 9.70 41.96 21.58
CA GLY A 589 9.61 40.98 22.67
C GLY A 589 8.21 40.39 22.89
N GLN A 590 7.35 40.41 21.89
CA GLN A 590 6.02 39.84 22.01
C GLN A 590 6.07 38.32 22.15
N PRO A 591 5.21 37.73 23.00
CA PRO A 591 5.09 36.25 23.10
C PRO A 591 4.70 35.62 21.76
N LEU A 592 5.31 34.47 21.41
CA LEU A 592 5.02 33.72 20.16
C LEU A 592 3.53 33.43 19.98
N GLU A 593 2.80 33.20 21.07
CA GLU A 593 1.35 32.98 21.03
C GLU A 593 0.57 34.18 20.51
N ASN A 594 0.98 35.40 20.88
CA ASN A 594 0.36 36.65 20.40
C ASN A 594 0.72 36.89 18.94
N ILE A 595 1.98 36.68 18.57
CA ILE A 595 2.44 36.79 17.18
C ILE A 595 1.66 35.80 16.29
N ALA A 596 1.52 34.52 16.71
CA ALA A 596 0.76 33.54 15.99
C ALA A 596 -0.71 33.92 15.77
N LYS A 597 -1.35 34.52 16.79
CA LYS A 597 -2.71 35.07 16.68
C LYS A 597 -2.80 36.21 15.66
N THR A 598 -1.86 37.15 15.69
CA THR A 598 -1.81 38.30 14.76
C THR A 598 -1.60 37.81 13.32
N LEU A 599 -0.70 36.89 13.11
CA LEU A 599 -0.41 36.29 11.78
C LEU A 599 -1.41 35.19 11.37
N ARG A 600 -2.42 34.93 12.18
CA ARG A 600 -3.48 33.94 11.93
C ARG A 600 -2.97 32.50 11.66
N VAL A 601 -1.84 32.14 12.27
CA VAL A 601 -1.26 30.79 12.20
C VAL A 601 -1.29 30.10 13.56
N SER A 602 -1.02 28.78 13.62
CA SER A 602 -0.83 28.12 14.91
C SER A 602 0.57 28.43 15.48
N GLY A 603 0.73 28.29 16.79
CA GLY A 603 2.04 28.44 17.43
C GLY A 603 3.10 27.48 16.86
N ASP A 604 2.69 26.26 16.49
CA ASP A 604 3.59 25.27 15.88
C ASP A 604 3.95 25.64 14.44
N HIS A 605 3.01 26.18 13.65
CA HIS A 605 3.30 26.70 12.31
C HIS A 605 4.27 27.88 12.38
N LEU A 606 4.08 28.80 13.33
CA LEU A 606 5.01 29.91 13.53
C LEU A 606 6.42 29.43 13.90
N ARG A 607 6.54 28.42 14.79
CA ARG A 607 7.83 27.81 15.14
C ARG A 607 8.51 27.16 13.93
N LEU A 608 7.75 26.46 13.09
CA LEU A 608 8.27 25.87 11.85
C LEU A 608 8.72 26.96 10.86
N HIS A 609 7.99 28.03 10.74
CA HIS A 609 8.35 29.15 9.87
C HIS A 609 9.65 29.84 10.33
N VAL A 610 9.78 30.12 11.63
CA VAL A 610 11.00 30.66 12.24
C VAL A 610 12.20 29.70 12.02
N GLU A 611 11.98 28.36 12.14
CA GLU A 611 13.02 27.38 11.85
C GLU A 611 13.43 27.37 10.36
N ALA A 612 12.46 27.58 9.45
CA ALA A 612 12.71 27.59 8.01
C ALA A 612 13.41 28.84 7.51
N THR A 613 13.03 29.98 8.03
CA THR A 613 13.52 31.32 7.57
C THR A 613 14.80 31.75 8.27
N GLY A 614 15.11 31.15 9.44
CA GLY A 614 16.24 31.57 10.27
C GLY A 614 16.03 32.95 10.91
N ILE A 615 14.82 33.52 10.84
CA ILE A 615 14.52 34.81 11.50
C ILE A 615 14.78 34.63 12.99
N GLY A 616 15.82 35.31 13.48
CA GLY A 616 16.29 35.18 14.83
C GLY A 616 15.27 35.67 15.83
N ILE A 617 15.01 34.90 16.87
CA ILE A 617 14.40 35.41 18.08
C ILE A 617 15.47 36.30 18.74
N PRO A 618 15.21 37.58 18.95
CA PRO A 618 16.16 38.43 19.68
C PRO A 618 16.47 37.71 21.00
N PRO A 619 17.75 37.62 21.41
CA PRO A 619 18.11 37.01 22.66
C PRO A 619 17.21 37.62 23.72
N PRO A 620 16.54 36.80 24.55
CA PRO A 620 15.78 37.37 25.64
C PRO A 620 16.77 38.32 26.32
N THR A 621 16.40 39.58 26.46
CA THR A 621 17.10 40.55 27.31
C THR A 621 17.09 39.89 28.69
N PHE A 622 18.11 39.11 28.97
CA PHE A 622 18.30 38.57 30.31
C PHE A 622 18.65 39.78 31.15
N PRO A 623 17.78 40.20 32.04
CA PRO A 623 18.30 40.97 33.15
C PRO A 623 19.43 40.13 33.70
N SER A 624 20.52 40.72 34.11
CA SER A 624 21.81 40.16 34.48
C SER A 624 21.77 39.04 35.55
N HIS A 625 20.68 38.34 35.69
CA HIS A 625 20.51 37.14 36.52
C HIS A 625 19.77 36.03 35.79
N PRO A 626 20.44 34.84 35.62
CA PRO A 626 19.80 33.68 35.10
C PRO A 626 18.84 33.12 36.14
N ARG A 627 17.64 32.80 35.70
CA ARG A 627 16.57 32.14 36.42
C ARG A 627 15.63 33.03 37.21
N SER A 628 14.69 33.56 36.52
CA SER A 628 13.37 33.70 37.11
C SER A 628 12.31 33.08 36.17
N ARG A 629 12.07 31.80 36.30
CA ARG A 629 10.69 31.41 36.60
C ARG A 629 10.30 32.35 37.69
N GLY A 630 9.43 33.35 37.43
CA GLY A 630 9.12 34.49 38.23
C GLY A 630 9.66 34.38 39.68
N ARG A 631 10.77 35.01 39.97
CA ARG A 631 11.32 35.01 41.32
C ARG A 631 10.23 35.67 42.15
N GLN A 632 9.40 34.81 42.72
CA GLN A 632 8.41 35.21 43.69
C GLN A 632 9.24 35.91 44.75
N ILE A 633 9.10 37.24 44.86
CA ILE A 633 9.78 38.02 45.87
C ILE A 633 9.22 37.51 47.21
N PRO A 634 10.07 36.95 48.07
CA PRO A 634 9.59 36.46 49.37
C PRO A 634 8.96 37.66 50.09
N ARG A 635 7.80 37.43 50.72
CA ARG A 635 7.18 38.45 51.55
C ARG A 635 8.21 38.86 52.60
N GLN A 636 8.72 40.06 52.53
CA GLN A 636 9.72 40.56 53.46
C GLN A 636 9.25 40.36 54.90
N GLY A 637 10.09 39.73 55.72
CA GLY A 637 9.81 39.44 57.12
C GLY A 637 9.37 38.01 57.44
N LEU A 638 8.79 37.23 56.53
CA LEU A 638 8.38 35.85 56.85
C LEU A 638 9.54 34.88 56.95
N LEU A 639 10.68 35.17 56.33
CA LEU A 639 11.91 34.41 56.39
C LEU A 639 12.93 34.98 57.40
N ALA A 640 12.54 36.01 58.18
CA ALA A 640 13.38 36.52 59.26
C ALA A 640 13.58 35.43 60.33
N PRO A 641 14.78 35.28 60.92
CA PRO A 641 15.11 34.15 61.83
C PRO A 641 14.06 33.88 62.91
N ASN A 642 13.62 34.91 63.64
CA ASN A 642 12.64 34.75 64.73
C ASN A 642 11.26 34.30 64.22
N ARG A 643 10.81 34.84 63.05
CA ARG A 643 9.50 34.45 62.47
C ARG A 643 9.55 33.06 61.86
N LEU A 644 10.67 32.75 61.24
CA LEU A 644 10.91 31.42 60.63
C LEU A 644 10.99 30.30 61.70
N GLN A 645 11.63 30.65 62.85
CA GLN A 645 11.68 29.75 63.98
C GLN A 645 10.29 29.51 64.57
N HIS A 646 9.48 30.52 64.74
CA HIS A 646 8.10 30.40 65.21
C HIS A 646 7.27 29.56 64.25
N LEU A 647 7.27 29.84 62.97
CA LEU A 647 6.51 29.07 61.95
C LEU A 647 6.95 27.60 61.88
N TYR A 648 8.24 27.33 62.01
CA TYR A 648 8.78 26.01 61.83
C TYR A 648 8.84 25.19 63.11
N GLN A 649 9.18 25.76 64.27
CA GLN A 649 9.34 25.03 65.52
C GLN A 649 8.06 25.09 66.39
N GLU A 650 7.38 26.21 66.46
CA GLU A 650 6.19 26.39 67.31
C GLU A 650 4.91 26.00 66.58
N GLU A 651 4.66 26.63 65.40
CA GLU A 651 3.47 26.27 64.61
C GLU A 651 3.63 24.98 63.82
N GLN A 652 4.78 24.31 63.90
CA GLN A 652 5.06 22.98 63.31
C GLN A 652 4.76 22.93 61.81
N LEU A 653 4.81 24.05 61.05
CA LEU A 653 4.52 24.09 59.64
C LEU A 653 5.59 23.33 58.83
N SER A 654 5.16 22.68 57.75
CA SER A 654 6.09 22.02 56.81
C SER A 654 6.82 23.06 55.95
N LEU A 655 8.03 22.72 55.45
CA LEU A 655 8.78 23.59 54.50
C LEU A 655 7.95 24.05 53.33
N ILE A 656 7.06 23.16 52.83
CA ILE A 656 6.17 23.45 51.70
C ILE A 656 5.10 24.47 52.09
N LYS A 657 4.53 24.37 53.29
CA LYS A 657 3.53 25.34 53.77
C LYS A 657 4.17 26.71 54.00
N ILE A 658 5.35 26.75 54.64
CA ILE A 658 6.10 27.98 54.84
C ILE A 658 6.48 28.61 53.50
N ALA A 659 6.93 27.82 52.52
CA ALA A 659 7.26 28.25 51.21
C ALA A 659 6.05 28.90 50.47
N LYS A 660 4.85 28.32 50.62
CA LYS A 660 3.61 28.92 50.06
C LYS A 660 3.26 30.23 50.77
N LEU A 661 3.36 30.31 52.10
CA LEU A 661 3.10 31.55 52.86
C LEU A 661 4.09 32.65 52.52
N ALA A 662 5.37 32.31 52.40
CA ALA A 662 6.46 33.21 52.06
C ALA A 662 6.58 33.51 50.56
N ASN A 663 5.73 32.93 49.70
CA ASN A 663 5.76 33.05 48.27
C ASN A 663 7.18 32.78 47.68
N CYS A 664 7.79 31.67 48.08
CA CYS A 664 9.11 31.25 47.63
C CYS A 664 9.24 29.73 47.42
N SER A 665 10.38 29.26 46.99
CA SER A 665 10.61 27.80 46.88
C SER A 665 10.92 27.18 48.24
N HIS A 666 10.59 25.86 48.38
CA HIS A 666 10.93 25.13 49.62
C HIS A 666 12.45 25.06 49.86
N SER A 667 13.27 25.11 48.81
CA SER A 667 14.72 25.20 48.88
C SER A 667 15.19 26.55 49.45
N THR A 668 14.47 27.64 49.16
CA THR A 668 14.71 28.95 49.75
C THR A 668 14.43 28.95 51.25
N VAL A 669 13.34 28.35 51.67
CA VAL A 669 12.99 28.20 53.13
C VAL A 669 14.06 27.35 53.83
N ARG A 670 14.52 26.26 53.23
CA ARG A 670 15.56 25.42 53.78
C ARG A 670 16.86 26.17 53.98
N LYS A 671 17.28 26.93 52.95
CA LYS A 671 18.47 27.76 53.03
C LYS A 671 18.37 28.81 54.12
N ALA A 672 17.20 29.43 54.29
CA ALA A 672 16.94 30.39 55.37
C ALA A 672 16.99 29.77 56.74
N LEU A 673 16.51 28.52 56.91
CA LEU A 673 16.65 27.75 58.19
C LEU A 673 18.10 27.42 58.46
N ASP A 674 18.90 27.03 57.45
CA ASP A 674 20.33 26.73 57.62
C ASP A 674 21.13 28.00 57.95
N GLU A 675 20.84 29.14 57.31
CA GLU A 675 21.42 30.46 57.62
C GLU A 675 21.07 30.96 59.04
N ALA A 676 19.84 30.71 59.47
CA ALA A 676 19.37 31.05 60.84
C ALA A 676 19.84 30.06 61.89
N LYS A 677 20.61 28.98 61.52
CA LYS A 677 21.07 27.89 62.39
C LYS A 677 19.90 27.14 63.12
N ILE A 678 18.70 27.17 62.52
CA ILE A 678 17.53 26.45 63.06
C ILE A 678 17.63 25.00 62.59
N PRO A 679 17.73 24.01 63.52
CA PRO A 679 17.91 22.61 63.15
C PRO A 679 16.67 22.08 62.41
N CYS A 680 16.87 21.60 61.17
CA CYS A 680 15.81 20.91 60.45
C CYS A 680 15.38 19.69 61.18
N ARG A 681 14.06 19.51 61.36
CA ARG A 681 13.47 18.31 61.94
C ARG A 681 13.96 17.10 61.14
N LYS A 682 14.54 16.11 61.78
CA LYS A 682 14.85 14.84 61.11
C LYS A 682 13.53 14.35 60.52
N GLN A 683 13.49 14.20 59.22
CA GLN A 683 12.37 13.49 58.59
C GLN A 683 12.35 12.10 59.22
N THR A 684 11.55 11.92 60.27
CA THR A 684 11.10 10.58 60.61
C THR A 684 10.34 10.13 59.39
N SER A 685 10.92 9.17 58.68
CA SER A 685 10.24 8.46 57.59
C SER A 685 9.16 7.58 58.17
N ALA A 686 8.21 8.17 58.90
CA ALA A 686 6.93 7.55 59.19
C ALA A 686 6.20 7.47 57.82
N HIS A 687 6.51 6.42 57.08
CA HIS A 687 5.61 5.99 56.04
C HIS A 687 4.28 5.73 56.73
N PRO A 688 3.12 6.20 56.18
CA PRO A 688 1.86 5.83 56.75
C PRO A 688 1.84 4.31 56.83
N ALA A 689 1.82 3.78 58.09
CA ALA A 689 1.76 2.36 58.31
C ALA A 689 0.43 1.87 57.72
N LEU A 690 0.48 0.76 57.02
CA LEU A 690 -0.76 0.08 56.64
C LEU A 690 -1.54 -0.24 57.90
N PRO A 691 -2.88 -0.29 57.87
CA PRO A 691 -3.70 -0.63 59.05
C PRO A 691 -3.22 -1.92 59.72
N ALA A 692 -3.37 -2.05 61.01
CA ALA A 692 -2.94 -3.22 61.75
C ALA A 692 -3.52 -4.56 61.22
N LYS A 693 -4.59 -4.47 60.41
CA LYS A 693 -5.21 -5.60 59.73
C LYS A 693 -4.38 -6.13 58.53
N VAL A 694 -3.40 -5.37 58.04
CA VAL A 694 -2.60 -5.72 56.85
C VAL A 694 -1.24 -6.23 57.32
N SER A 695 -1.15 -7.55 57.50
CA SER A 695 0.12 -8.21 57.72
C SER A 695 0.89 -8.44 56.44
N ARG A 696 2.17 -8.83 56.55
CA ARG A 696 3.00 -9.26 55.41
C ARG A 696 2.33 -10.39 54.64
N GLU A 697 1.85 -11.41 55.36
CA GLU A 697 1.22 -12.60 54.83
C GLU A 697 -0.09 -12.25 54.08
N TRP A 698 -0.86 -11.29 54.63
CA TRP A 698 -2.06 -10.80 53.96
C TRP A 698 -1.72 -10.10 52.66
N LEU A 699 -0.72 -9.19 52.66
CA LEU A 699 -0.33 -8.46 51.47
C LEU A 699 0.29 -9.38 50.42
N GLU A 700 1.06 -10.38 50.84
CA GLU A 700 1.64 -11.39 49.96
C GLU A 700 0.55 -12.27 49.34
N ARG A 701 -0.44 -12.67 50.09
CA ARG A 701 -1.60 -13.45 49.60
C ARG A 701 -2.37 -12.64 48.55
N GLU A 702 -2.77 -11.42 48.89
CA GLU A 702 -3.56 -10.58 47.99
C GLU A 702 -2.77 -10.20 46.70
N TYR A 703 -1.50 -9.86 46.86
CA TYR A 703 -0.68 -9.40 45.74
C TYR A 703 -0.10 -10.56 44.91
N SER A 704 0.58 -11.54 45.55
CA SER A 704 1.29 -12.60 44.84
C SER A 704 0.41 -13.80 44.54
N HIS A 705 -0.42 -14.26 45.46
CA HIS A 705 -1.24 -15.45 45.27
C HIS A 705 -2.54 -15.16 44.51
N LYS A 706 -3.29 -14.13 44.94
CA LYS A 706 -4.51 -13.70 44.23
C LYS A 706 -4.24 -12.82 43.00
N GLY A 707 -3.02 -12.34 42.80
CA GLY A 707 -2.59 -11.56 41.64
C GLY A 707 -3.23 -10.17 41.53
N ARG A 708 -3.70 -9.58 42.64
CA ARG A 708 -4.27 -8.23 42.65
C ARG A 708 -3.20 -7.17 42.43
N THR A 709 -3.55 -6.07 41.76
CA THR A 709 -2.57 -4.98 41.52
C THR A 709 -2.39 -4.13 42.78
N ALA A 710 -1.22 -3.51 42.92
CA ALA A 710 -0.98 -2.55 44.01
C ALA A 710 -1.97 -1.36 44.00
N LEU A 711 -2.63 -1.10 42.83
CA LEU A 711 -3.65 -0.06 42.72
C LEU A 711 -4.99 -0.54 43.31
N ASP A 712 -5.40 -1.76 43.01
CA ASP A 712 -6.65 -2.34 43.52
C ASP A 712 -6.61 -2.48 45.07
N ILE A 713 -5.47 -2.97 45.58
CA ILE A 713 -5.23 -3.09 47.03
C ILE A 713 -5.20 -1.71 47.70
N ALA A 714 -4.60 -0.72 47.08
CA ALA A 714 -4.55 0.65 47.59
C ALA A 714 -5.95 1.29 47.61
N HIS A 715 -6.76 1.05 46.60
CA HIS A 715 -8.13 1.56 46.51
C HIS A 715 -9.03 0.96 47.59
N GLU A 716 -8.95 -0.34 47.80
CA GLU A 716 -9.70 -1.02 48.88
C GLU A 716 -9.32 -0.53 50.28
N LEU A 717 -8.02 -0.32 50.48
CA LEU A 717 -7.52 0.12 51.81
C LEU A 717 -7.60 1.65 52.00
N GLY A 718 -8.03 2.43 50.99
CA GLY A 718 -8.09 3.89 51.08
C GLY A 718 -6.73 4.58 51.05
N PHE A 719 -5.69 3.95 50.53
CA PHE A 719 -4.33 4.50 50.47
C PHE A 719 -3.90 4.86 49.04
N HIS A 720 -2.84 5.63 48.94
CA HIS A 720 -2.22 5.87 47.65
C HIS A 720 -1.42 4.64 47.21
N ARG A 721 -1.45 4.30 45.88
CA ARG A 721 -0.69 3.18 45.27
C ARG A 721 0.77 3.09 45.75
N ASN A 722 1.44 4.24 45.92
CA ASN A 722 2.84 4.28 46.33
C ASN A 722 3.03 3.74 47.76
N THR A 723 2.04 3.83 48.65
CA THR A 723 2.09 3.27 50.01
C THR A 723 2.14 1.75 49.98
N VAL A 724 1.28 1.12 49.17
CA VAL A 724 1.29 -0.32 48.94
C VAL A 724 2.60 -0.77 48.31
N THR A 725 3.04 -0.07 47.24
CA THR A 725 4.31 -0.39 46.52
C THR A 725 5.52 -0.31 47.45
N LYS A 726 5.56 0.66 48.38
CA LYS A 726 6.65 0.80 49.34
C LYS A 726 6.64 -0.32 50.39
N ASN A 727 5.47 -0.77 50.84
CA ASN A 727 5.36 -1.89 51.75
C ASN A 727 5.69 -3.23 51.11
N LEU A 728 5.31 -3.43 49.79
CA LEU A 728 5.78 -4.58 49.03
C LEU A 728 7.31 -4.63 49.00
N LYS A 729 7.98 -3.46 48.74
CA LYS A 729 9.44 -3.37 48.78
C LYS A 729 10.01 -3.61 50.18
N ARG A 730 9.37 -3.06 51.23
CA ARG A 730 9.83 -3.19 52.61
C ARG A 730 9.77 -4.64 53.12
N TRP A 731 8.75 -5.39 52.70
CA TRP A 731 8.56 -6.80 53.08
C TRP A 731 9.13 -7.79 52.07
N GLU A 732 9.91 -7.28 51.08
CA GLU A 732 10.60 -8.06 50.07
C GLU A 732 9.67 -8.97 49.23
N ILE A 733 8.41 -8.56 49.07
CA ILE A 733 7.47 -9.26 48.22
C ILE A 733 7.79 -8.98 46.75
N PRO A 734 8.05 -10.01 45.93
CA PRO A 734 8.44 -9.84 44.53
C PRO A 734 7.35 -9.09 43.74
N ARG A 735 7.74 -8.05 43.01
CA ARG A 735 6.82 -7.31 42.17
C ARG A 735 6.55 -8.05 40.87
N HIS A 736 5.30 -8.00 40.43
CA HIS A 736 4.97 -8.50 39.07
C HIS A 736 5.78 -7.75 38.00
N SER A 737 6.25 -8.49 36.99
CA SER A 737 6.92 -7.90 35.81
C SER A 737 5.95 -6.96 35.08
N ASN A 738 6.48 -5.92 34.45
CA ASN A 738 5.69 -4.99 33.64
C ASN A 738 4.90 -5.76 32.56
N GLY A 739 3.57 -5.77 32.65
CA GLY A 739 2.69 -6.45 31.68
C GLY A 739 1.64 -7.41 32.31
N LEU A 740 1.71 -7.70 33.61
CA LEU A 740 0.65 -8.45 34.27
C LEU A 740 -0.51 -7.51 34.67
N PHE A 741 -1.70 -7.96 34.35
CA PHE A 741 -2.96 -7.28 34.66
C PHE A 741 -3.64 -7.92 35.90
N SER A 742 -4.60 -7.21 36.48
CA SER A 742 -5.43 -7.72 37.56
C SER A 742 -6.10 -9.03 37.17
N ASN A 743 -6.02 -10.05 38.01
CA ASN A 743 -6.73 -11.31 37.79
C ASN A 743 -8.24 -11.07 37.98
N PRO A 744 -9.06 -11.22 36.94
CA PRO A 744 -10.50 -10.99 37.05
C PRO A 744 -11.21 -11.99 37.95
N PHE A 745 -10.61 -13.16 38.23
CA PHE A 745 -11.13 -14.21 39.08
C PHE A 745 -10.57 -14.16 40.53
N ALA A 746 -9.93 -13.05 40.91
CA ALA A 746 -9.28 -12.93 42.19
C ALA A 746 -10.28 -12.87 43.37
N SER A 747 -11.55 -12.51 43.14
CA SER A 747 -12.65 -12.52 44.12
C SER A 747 -13.24 -13.90 44.37
N LEU A 748 -13.08 -14.81 43.41
CA LEU A 748 -13.55 -16.17 43.50
C LEU A 748 -12.54 -17.00 44.31
N ASP A 749 -13.00 -17.63 45.36
CA ASP A 749 -12.17 -18.51 46.21
C ASP A 749 -12.09 -19.94 45.60
N VAL A 750 -11.80 -20.00 44.32
CA VAL A 750 -11.72 -21.24 43.52
C VAL A 750 -10.30 -21.44 43.00
N PRO A 751 -9.74 -22.65 43.11
CA PRO A 751 -8.40 -22.95 42.58
C PRO A 751 -8.42 -22.93 41.06
N LEU A 752 -7.66 -22.01 40.46
CA LEU A 752 -7.47 -21.95 39.00
C LEU A 752 -6.45 -22.98 38.53
N SER A 753 -6.68 -23.61 37.42
CA SER A 753 -5.68 -24.43 36.71
C SER A 753 -4.40 -23.64 36.38
N SER A 754 -3.32 -24.35 36.10
CA SER A 754 -2.05 -23.71 35.71
C SER A 754 -2.21 -22.85 34.44
N ASP A 755 -3.05 -23.29 33.51
CA ASP A 755 -3.31 -22.62 32.24
C ASP A 755 -4.23 -21.42 32.41
N MET A 756 -5.26 -21.53 33.24
CA MET A 756 -6.10 -20.39 33.58
C MET A 756 -5.32 -19.32 34.37
N LYS A 757 -4.38 -19.70 35.24
CA LYS A 757 -3.47 -18.76 35.91
C LYS A 757 -2.59 -17.95 34.96
N LYS A 758 -2.12 -18.56 33.84
CA LYS A 758 -1.36 -17.86 32.80
C LYS A 758 -2.22 -16.84 32.07
N VAL A 759 -3.45 -17.23 31.72
CA VAL A 759 -4.38 -16.40 30.94
C VAL A 759 -5.03 -15.32 31.73
N SER A 760 -5.43 -15.59 32.99
CA SER A 760 -6.14 -14.64 33.88
C SER A 760 -5.39 -13.33 34.10
N ARG A 761 -4.06 -13.33 33.96
CA ARG A 761 -3.19 -12.15 34.13
C ARG A 761 -2.86 -11.43 32.82
N THR A 762 -3.51 -11.79 31.71
CA THR A 762 -3.33 -11.12 30.42
C THR A 762 -4.27 -9.93 30.25
N LYS A 763 -3.87 -8.94 29.44
CA LYS A 763 -4.70 -7.78 29.14
C LYS A 763 -6.03 -8.19 28.50
N ASN A 764 -7.15 -7.65 28.99
CA ASN A 764 -8.49 -7.94 28.49
C ASN A 764 -8.84 -9.45 28.52
N CYS A 765 -8.48 -10.14 29.61
CA CYS A 765 -8.74 -11.57 29.78
C CYS A 765 -10.23 -11.92 29.60
N LEU A 766 -11.13 -11.31 30.36
CA LEU A 766 -12.57 -11.61 30.30
C LEU A 766 -13.20 -11.43 28.93
N PRO A 767 -13.08 -10.27 28.26
CA PRO A 767 -13.62 -10.11 26.89
C PRO A 767 -13.08 -11.13 25.89
N ARG A 768 -11.83 -11.55 26.03
CA ARG A 768 -11.24 -12.57 25.17
C ARG A 768 -11.81 -13.96 25.43
N LEU A 769 -12.00 -14.31 26.68
CA LEU A 769 -12.62 -15.59 27.04
C LEU A 769 -14.06 -15.65 26.55
N HIS A 770 -14.84 -14.57 26.71
CA HIS A 770 -16.21 -14.49 26.17
C HIS A 770 -16.24 -14.68 24.63
N HIS A 771 -15.34 -14.04 23.91
CA HIS A 771 -15.26 -14.24 22.45
C HIS A 771 -14.89 -15.67 22.07
N LEU A 772 -13.99 -16.31 22.83
CA LEU A 772 -13.56 -17.68 22.54
C LEU A 772 -14.65 -18.72 22.82
N LEU A 773 -15.44 -18.54 23.87
CA LEU A 773 -16.54 -19.44 24.20
C LEU A 773 -17.59 -19.51 23.10
N GLN A 774 -17.72 -18.46 22.32
CA GLN A 774 -18.69 -18.39 21.22
C GLN A 774 -18.15 -18.89 19.86
N LEU A 775 -16.87 -19.30 19.76
CA LEU A 775 -16.28 -19.74 18.49
C LEU A 775 -16.78 -21.10 17.99
N PRO A 776 -16.95 -22.13 18.85
CA PRO A 776 -17.39 -23.45 18.38
C PRO A 776 -18.76 -23.40 17.70
N GLY A 777 -18.92 -24.13 16.61
CA GLY A 777 -20.17 -24.20 15.85
C GLY A 777 -20.28 -23.18 14.70
N HIS A 778 -19.51 -22.12 14.69
CA HIS A 778 -19.50 -21.20 13.55
C HIS A 778 -18.79 -21.80 12.33
N LEU A 779 -19.24 -21.46 11.14
CA LEU A 779 -18.68 -21.99 9.89
C LEU A 779 -17.19 -21.66 9.73
N ASN A 780 -16.77 -20.48 10.16
CA ASN A 780 -15.38 -20.00 10.15
C ASN A 780 -15.19 -18.80 11.08
N LEU A 781 -13.94 -18.35 11.28
CA LEU A 781 -13.62 -17.19 12.13
C LEU A 781 -14.26 -15.88 11.66
N SER A 782 -14.50 -15.72 10.36
CA SER A 782 -15.16 -14.52 9.84
C SER A 782 -16.64 -14.49 10.19
N ALA A 783 -17.32 -15.63 10.14
CA ALA A 783 -18.72 -15.77 10.59
C ALA A 783 -18.85 -15.55 12.09
N ALA A 784 -17.93 -16.11 12.91
CA ALA A 784 -17.88 -15.87 14.34
C ALA A 784 -17.62 -14.38 14.67
N ALA A 785 -16.70 -13.75 13.97
CA ALA A 785 -16.39 -12.34 14.16
C ALA A 785 -17.59 -11.43 13.83
N ALA A 786 -18.32 -11.75 12.77
CA ALA A 786 -19.54 -11.03 12.38
C ALA A 786 -20.63 -11.15 13.45
N SER A 787 -20.84 -12.34 14.02
CA SER A 787 -21.82 -12.55 15.10
C SER A 787 -21.43 -11.82 16.40
N LEU A 788 -20.13 -11.64 16.64
CA LEU A 788 -19.58 -10.93 17.80
C LEU A 788 -19.46 -9.41 17.59
N GLY A 789 -19.77 -8.89 16.41
CA GLY A 789 -19.63 -7.47 16.07
C GLY A 789 -18.17 -6.97 16.06
N ILE A 790 -17.19 -7.85 15.83
CA ILE A 790 -15.76 -7.50 15.84
C ILE A 790 -15.08 -7.81 14.51
N GLN A 791 -13.94 -7.20 14.26
CA GLN A 791 -13.16 -7.45 13.05
C GLN A 791 -12.56 -8.87 13.04
N PRO A 792 -12.63 -9.61 11.91
CA PRO A 792 -12.06 -10.97 11.83
C PRO A 792 -10.57 -11.05 12.18
N GLY A 793 -9.79 -10.03 11.80
CA GLY A 793 -8.38 -9.93 12.17
C GLY A 793 -8.14 -9.80 13.67
N THR A 794 -9.02 -9.09 14.38
CA THR A 794 -8.97 -8.93 15.84
C THR A 794 -9.23 -10.26 16.54
N LEU A 795 -10.24 -11.00 16.10
CA LEU A 795 -10.59 -12.30 16.65
C LEU A 795 -9.47 -13.34 16.40
N SER A 796 -8.94 -13.39 15.18
CA SER A 796 -7.80 -14.24 14.84
C SER A 796 -6.57 -13.94 15.71
N HIS A 797 -6.25 -12.68 15.91
CA HIS A 797 -5.13 -12.26 16.73
C HIS A 797 -5.35 -12.57 18.24
N GLN A 798 -6.58 -12.41 18.74
CA GLN A 798 -6.92 -12.79 20.12
C GLN A 798 -6.72 -14.30 20.33
N LEU A 799 -7.22 -15.13 19.42
CA LEU A 799 -7.06 -16.57 19.45
C LEU A 799 -5.58 -16.98 19.40
N GLN A 800 -4.81 -16.45 18.44
CA GLN A 800 -3.38 -16.75 18.32
C GLN A 800 -2.59 -16.38 19.58
N ARG A 801 -2.88 -15.23 20.19
CA ARG A 801 -2.18 -14.82 21.42
C ARG A 801 -2.51 -15.70 22.60
N LEU A 802 -3.73 -16.21 22.72
CA LEU A 802 -4.11 -17.12 23.78
C LEU A 802 -3.50 -18.51 23.57
N GLU A 803 -3.55 -19.04 22.35
CA GLU A 803 -2.89 -20.30 22.02
C GLU A 803 -1.37 -20.24 22.24
N ALA A 804 -0.72 -19.11 21.89
CA ALA A 804 0.69 -18.89 22.17
C ALA A 804 1.00 -18.82 23.69
N THR A 805 0.08 -18.24 24.51
CA THR A 805 0.23 -18.18 25.96
C THR A 805 0.07 -19.55 26.59
N LEU A 806 -0.82 -20.37 26.08
CA LEU A 806 -1.14 -21.70 26.55
C LEU A 806 -0.15 -22.77 26.05
N GLY A 807 0.44 -22.56 24.86
CA GLY A 807 1.32 -23.52 24.23
C GLY A 807 0.62 -24.64 23.47
N PHE A 808 -0.70 -24.55 23.29
CA PHE A 808 -1.49 -25.52 22.51
C PHE A 808 -2.65 -24.84 21.77
N THR A 809 -3.17 -25.50 20.74
CA THR A 809 -4.28 -25.01 19.93
C THR A 809 -5.61 -25.20 20.66
N LEU A 810 -6.43 -24.14 20.73
CA LEU A 810 -7.75 -24.17 21.37
C LEU A 810 -8.85 -24.60 20.39
N ILE A 811 -8.80 -24.06 19.17
CA ILE A 811 -9.84 -24.23 18.16
C ILE A 811 -9.25 -24.85 16.88
N THR A 812 -9.84 -25.91 16.41
CA THR A 812 -9.52 -26.47 15.09
C THR A 812 -10.13 -25.59 13.99
N ARG A 813 -9.39 -25.36 12.90
CA ARG A 813 -9.87 -24.55 11.77
C ARG A 813 -10.70 -25.35 10.75
N ASN A 814 -11.27 -26.46 11.17
CA ASN A 814 -12.21 -27.26 10.37
C ASN A 814 -13.52 -26.48 10.18
N LYS A 815 -14.32 -26.85 9.22
CA LYS A 815 -15.64 -26.23 8.97
C LYS A 815 -16.74 -27.23 9.34
N PRO A 816 -17.55 -26.97 10.37
CA PRO A 816 -17.53 -25.82 11.30
C PRO A 816 -16.35 -25.84 12.28
N LEU A 817 -16.07 -24.68 12.91
CA LEU A 817 -15.04 -24.55 13.94
C LEU A 817 -15.40 -25.46 15.13
N SER A 818 -14.42 -26.21 15.63
CA SER A 818 -14.59 -27.07 16.79
C SER A 818 -13.42 -26.90 17.75
N SER A 819 -13.66 -27.10 19.05
CA SER A 819 -12.61 -27.08 20.05
C SER A 819 -11.75 -28.35 19.96
N THR A 820 -10.44 -28.22 20.18
CA THR A 820 -9.57 -29.38 20.44
C THR A 820 -9.92 -30.01 21.78
N LEU A 821 -9.45 -31.23 22.07
CA LEU A 821 -9.69 -31.85 23.39
C LEU A 821 -9.15 -31.02 24.54
N ALA A 822 -7.95 -30.45 24.40
CA ALA A 822 -7.36 -29.54 25.36
C ALA A 822 -8.13 -28.20 25.42
N GLY A 823 -8.54 -27.67 24.25
CA GLY A 823 -9.35 -26.48 24.13
C GLY A 823 -10.71 -26.62 24.81
N ALA A 824 -11.40 -27.74 24.64
CA ALA A 824 -12.70 -28.01 25.28
C ALA A 824 -12.60 -28.00 26.82
N ARG A 825 -11.56 -28.60 27.37
CA ARG A 825 -11.31 -28.58 28.82
C ARG A 825 -11.07 -27.16 29.36
N PHE A 826 -10.23 -26.41 28.65
CA PHE A 826 -9.93 -25.01 29.00
C PHE A 826 -11.17 -24.10 28.90
N LEU A 827 -11.95 -24.24 27.84
CA LEU A 827 -13.17 -23.45 27.61
C LEU A 827 -14.26 -23.81 28.63
N ALA A 828 -14.36 -25.09 29.06
CA ALA A 828 -15.29 -25.50 30.12
C ALA A 828 -14.92 -24.85 31.47
N GLU A 829 -13.62 -24.83 31.85
CA GLU A 829 -13.16 -24.12 33.04
C GLU A 829 -13.42 -22.60 32.91
N ALA A 830 -13.17 -22.00 31.77
CA ALA A 830 -13.42 -20.59 31.51
C ALA A 830 -14.90 -20.23 31.67
N GLN A 831 -15.81 -21.08 31.15
CA GLN A 831 -17.25 -20.90 31.29
C GLN A 831 -17.67 -20.97 32.74
N GLN A 832 -17.25 -21.98 33.50
CA GLN A 832 -17.56 -22.12 34.94
C GLN A 832 -17.12 -20.89 35.74
N LEU A 833 -15.92 -20.38 35.47
CA LEU A 833 -15.39 -19.22 36.19
C LEU A 833 -16.14 -17.93 35.83
N ILE A 834 -16.60 -17.79 34.62
CA ILE A 834 -17.41 -16.65 34.15
C ILE A 834 -18.80 -16.71 34.79
N ASP A 835 -19.43 -17.89 34.80
CA ASP A 835 -20.75 -18.10 35.42
C ASP A 835 -20.72 -17.80 36.94
N LEU A 836 -19.63 -18.19 37.61
CA LEU A 836 -19.42 -17.85 39.03
C LEU A 836 -19.23 -16.34 39.27
N LEU A 837 -18.57 -15.64 38.36
CA LEU A 837 -18.43 -14.18 38.44
C LEU A 837 -19.75 -13.44 38.21
N GLU A 838 -20.61 -13.96 37.37
CA GLU A 838 -21.94 -13.38 37.08
C GLU A 838 -22.96 -13.64 38.17
N THR A 839 -22.78 -14.72 38.95
CA THR A 839 -23.66 -15.09 40.06
C THR A 839 -23.24 -14.49 41.42
N ASP A 840 -22.07 -13.83 41.50
CA ASP A 840 -21.60 -13.19 42.75
C ASP A 840 -22.26 -11.81 42.96
N PRO A 841 -23.14 -11.62 43.95
CA PRO A 841 -23.86 -10.36 44.19
C PRO A 841 -22.95 -9.21 44.63
N SER A 842 -21.68 -9.46 44.96
CA SER A 842 -20.71 -8.43 45.37
C SER A 842 -20.01 -7.76 44.20
N THR A 843 -20.24 -8.22 42.96
CA THR A 843 -19.63 -7.68 41.75
C THR A 843 -20.59 -6.64 41.12
N PRO A 844 -20.26 -5.33 41.10
CA PRO A 844 -21.12 -4.35 40.43
C PRO A 844 -21.20 -4.70 38.96
N SER A 845 -22.41 -4.78 38.40
CA SER A 845 -22.70 -5.09 36.99
C SER A 845 -22.05 -4.06 36.07
N ARG A 846 -20.81 -4.33 35.65
CA ARG A 846 -20.06 -3.50 34.71
C ARG A 846 -20.30 -3.88 33.23
N PHE A 847 -21.30 -4.72 32.95
CA PHE A 847 -21.58 -5.24 31.62
C PHE A 847 -22.98 -4.87 31.07
N SER A 848 -23.46 -3.65 31.42
CA SER A 848 -24.58 -3.07 30.66
C SER A 848 -24.00 -2.03 29.72
N ALA A 849 -24.07 -2.34 28.43
CA ALA A 849 -24.01 -1.41 27.27
C ALA A 849 -22.79 -0.48 27.22
N VAL A 850 -21.70 -0.96 26.61
CA VAL A 850 -20.87 -0.08 25.79
C VAL A 850 -21.16 -0.40 24.32
N SER A 851 -22.20 0.22 23.81
CA SER A 851 -22.32 0.56 22.41
C SER A 851 -21.22 1.59 22.14
N ILE A 852 -20.18 1.20 21.45
CA ILE A 852 -19.17 2.11 20.94
C ILE A 852 -19.52 2.35 19.46
N PRO A 853 -19.69 3.62 19.02
CA PRO A 853 -20.01 3.99 17.64
C PRO A 853 -18.90 3.61 16.67
#